data_1279267d537afb808dc08f56c2479090
#
_entry.id   1279267d537afb808dc08f56c2479090
#
_cell.length_a   1.000
_cell.length_b   1.000
_cell.length_c   1.000
_cell.angle_alpha   90.00
_cell.angle_beta   90.00
_cell.angle_gamma   90.00
#
_symmetry.space_group_name_H-M   'P 1'
#
loop_
_entity.id
_entity.type
_entity.pdbx_description
1 polymer ?
#
loop_
_entity_poly.entity_id
_entity_poly.type
_entity_poly.pdbx_seq_one_letter_code
_entity_poly.pdbx_strand_id
1 'polypeptide(L)'
;MSFVGLHIHSDYSLLDGASQLDSLVDRAIELGMPAIALTDHGVMYGAIELIKVCKSKNIKPIIGNEMYVINGDIKEKKRYKKYHQVVLAKNTQGYKNLSKLTTISHLHGIQGKGIFSRPCINKELLEKYHEGLIVTSACLGGEIPQKILIGDLQGAREVAQWYKKLFADDFYLEIQDHGSTEDRVVNVVISKIAQDLDIKIVATNDSHFISCYDVEAHDALLCIQTGKLISDEKRLRYSGTEYLKSTDEMKLLFRDHLSDDLIEKAINNTLEVANKVDTYHILGEPRIPNYQVPVGYNLNSYVRELSLQGLLERLECKSIKEVSIEYKERLEYELNMLEKMGFSSYFLVVWDYIKYARDNKIPVGPGRGSAAGSLVAYSLKITNIDPIYHGLLFERFLNPERKSMPDVDTDFCIEKRDEMIKYVTQKYGEKNVAQIITFNRMTSKAVLKDVARVLNIPYSESDKMTKMIPVTRGKPAKLKVMVSNETPSQEFKDKYDQDPIVRRWLDMAIRIEGTNKTFGVHAAGVVISSEPLDEIVPLQKNNDGAVITQYYMEDLESLGLLKMDFLGLRNLTTIQRATELIEKSQNIKLDLDQLPIDERKSLRKLSQGKITKLPADIEKTHKLLERGNLEGIFQLESSGMKQIVKDLKPSRIEDISSILALYRPGPLDAGLIPKFINRKHGRETIKYEHELLEPILKETYAVLVYQEQIMTMAQNLAGYSLGEADLLRRAMGKKKASEMEKHQQNFINGAVKNGVPQAVAENLFQQMVKFAEYCLSYDTKVLTVEYGPLPIGKVVQENIRCRVYTTNDQGLIYTQPIAQWHNRGKQEIFEYHLDDKTIIRATKEHQFMTVDHVMMPIDEIFEQGLELKKIKL
;
A
#
# COMPACT_ATOMS: atom_id res chain seq x y z
N MET A 1 -20.04 -35.06 -0.43
CA MET A 1 -18.59 -34.99 -0.70
C MET A 1 -18.33 -33.70 -1.42
N SER A 2 -17.28 -32.98 -1.08
CA SER A 2 -17.03 -31.64 -1.63
C SER A 2 -15.92 -31.69 -2.66
N PHE A 3 -16.15 -31.09 -3.80
CA PHE A 3 -15.15 -30.80 -4.81
C PHE A 3 -14.16 -29.76 -4.30
N VAL A 4 -12.90 -29.86 -4.69
CA VAL A 4 -11.87 -28.83 -4.47
C VAL A 4 -11.31 -28.39 -5.82
N GLY A 5 -11.39 -27.09 -6.09
CA GLY A 5 -10.79 -26.53 -7.30
C GLY A 5 -9.26 -26.55 -7.20
N LEU A 6 -8.61 -27.35 -8.05
CA LEU A 6 -7.16 -27.55 -8.07
C LEU A 6 -6.45 -26.81 -9.20
N HIS A 7 -7.16 -26.39 -10.25
CA HIS A 7 -6.65 -25.68 -11.40
C HIS A 7 -7.45 -24.40 -11.60
N ILE A 8 -6.93 -23.30 -11.06
CA ILE A 8 -7.65 -22.01 -10.96
C ILE A 8 -6.69 -20.86 -11.22
N HIS A 9 -7.14 -19.93 -12.06
CA HIS A 9 -6.45 -18.69 -12.40
C HIS A 9 -7.12 -17.50 -11.76
N SER A 10 -6.30 -16.66 -11.13
CA SER A 10 -6.74 -15.36 -10.62
C SER A 10 -6.43 -14.23 -11.61
N ASP A 11 -6.74 -12.99 -11.21
CA ASP A 11 -6.35 -11.79 -11.94
C ASP A 11 -4.84 -11.53 -11.95
N TYR A 12 -4.06 -12.37 -11.26
CA TYR A 12 -2.59 -12.43 -11.38
C TYR A 12 -2.10 -13.23 -12.60
N SER A 13 -2.95 -14.02 -13.25
CA SER A 13 -2.79 -14.43 -14.65
C SER A 13 -3.17 -13.24 -15.53
N LEU A 14 -2.26 -12.24 -15.62
CA LEU A 14 -2.53 -10.88 -16.09
C LEU A 14 -3.27 -10.81 -17.42
N LEU A 15 -4.44 -10.16 -17.43
CA LEU A 15 -5.34 -10.02 -18.57
C LEU A 15 -5.85 -11.35 -19.15
N ASP A 16 -5.74 -12.43 -18.39
CA ASP A 16 -6.25 -13.76 -18.72
C ASP A 16 -7.27 -14.22 -17.66
N GLY A 17 -6.87 -14.32 -16.39
CA GLY A 17 -7.80 -14.54 -15.30
C GLY A 17 -8.54 -13.27 -14.87
N ALA A 18 -9.81 -13.40 -14.51
CA ALA A 18 -10.65 -12.31 -14.01
C ALA A 18 -11.01 -12.45 -12.51
N SER A 19 -10.60 -13.55 -11.87
CA SER A 19 -10.95 -13.87 -10.48
C SER A 19 -10.10 -13.08 -9.49
N GLN A 20 -10.68 -12.07 -8.79
CA GLN A 20 -10.03 -11.43 -7.66
C GLN A 20 -10.08 -12.36 -6.44
N LEU A 21 -8.96 -12.54 -5.73
CA LEU A 21 -8.78 -13.58 -4.71
C LEU A 21 -9.79 -13.54 -3.58
N ASP A 22 -10.15 -12.36 -3.07
CA ASP A 22 -11.13 -12.22 -1.99
C ASP A 22 -12.51 -12.77 -2.40
N SER A 23 -12.99 -12.39 -3.59
CA SER A 23 -14.26 -12.84 -4.16
C SER A 23 -14.21 -14.31 -4.58
N LEU A 24 -13.07 -14.78 -5.07
CA LEU A 24 -12.85 -16.18 -5.44
C LEU A 24 -12.98 -17.11 -4.22
N VAL A 25 -12.36 -16.72 -3.10
CA VAL A 25 -12.43 -17.47 -1.84
C VAL A 25 -13.85 -17.43 -1.26
N ASP A 26 -14.55 -16.28 -1.33
CA ASP A 26 -15.96 -16.21 -0.92
C ASP A 26 -16.81 -17.20 -1.73
N ARG A 27 -16.62 -17.25 -3.05
CA ARG A 27 -17.34 -18.18 -3.91
C ARG A 27 -17.03 -19.64 -3.59
N ALA A 28 -15.78 -19.99 -3.31
CA ALA A 28 -15.40 -21.33 -2.89
C ALA A 28 -16.13 -21.75 -1.59
N ILE A 29 -16.24 -20.86 -0.62
CA ILE A 29 -16.97 -21.09 0.64
C ILE A 29 -18.46 -21.27 0.37
N GLU A 30 -19.09 -20.42 -0.45
CA GLU A 30 -20.49 -20.56 -0.89
C GLU A 30 -20.76 -21.92 -1.52
N LEU A 31 -19.82 -22.44 -2.30
CA LEU A 31 -19.90 -23.75 -2.94
C LEU A 31 -19.55 -24.92 -2.01
N GLY A 32 -19.21 -24.64 -0.76
CA GLY A 32 -18.89 -25.66 0.26
C GLY A 32 -17.52 -26.31 0.08
N MET A 33 -16.57 -25.67 -0.59
CA MET A 33 -15.21 -26.16 -0.75
C MET A 33 -14.41 -26.00 0.56
N PRO A 34 -13.73 -27.05 1.05
CA PRO A 34 -12.89 -26.95 2.24
C PRO A 34 -11.50 -26.37 1.97
N ALA A 35 -11.10 -26.32 0.70
CA ALA A 35 -9.82 -25.80 0.24
C ALA A 35 -9.96 -25.22 -1.16
N ILE A 36 -9.01 -24.39 -1.56
CA ILE A 36 -8.92 -23.81 -2.90
C ILE A 36 -7.47 -23.67 -3.33
N ALA A 37 -7.17 -24.05 -4.59
CA ALA A 37 -5.85 -23.85 -5.15
C ALA A 37 -5.76 -22.55 -5.96
N LEU A 38 -4.53 -22.08 -6.14
CA LEU A 38 -4.16 -20.99 -7.03
C LEU A 38 -3.03 -21.48 -7.92
N THR A 39 -3.25 -21.48 -9.23
CA THR A 39 -2.32 -22.02 -10.23
C THR A 39 -2.15 -21.08 -11.43
N ASP A 40 -1.84 -19.81 -11.14
CA ASP A 40 -1.65 -18.78 -12.16
C ASP A 40 -0.55 -19.16 -13.18
N HIS A 41 -0.68 -18.66 -14.41
CA HIS A 41 0.19 -18.98 -15.54
C HIS A 41 1.65 -18.56 -15.32
N GLY A 42 2.51 -19.49 -14.95
CA GLY A 42 3.96 -19.34 -14.83
C GLY A 42 4.41 -18.40 -13.70
N VAL A 43 3.52 -17.95 -12.80
CA VAL A 43 3.80 -16.99 -11.73
C VAL A 43 3.20 -17.42 -10.39
N MET A 44 3.69 -16.80 -9.31
CA MET A 44 3.17 -17.02 -7.96
C MET A 44 2.69 -15.70 -7.29
N TYR A 45 2.36 -14.67 -8.06
CA TYR A 45 2.08 -13.32 -7.55
C TYR A 45 1.06 -13.29 -6.41
N GLY A 46 -0.02 -14.06 -6.50
CA GLY A 46 -1.12 -14.09 -5.55
C GLY A 46 -0.93 -15.03 -4.36
N ALA A 47 0.19 -15.74 -4.25
CA ALA A 47 0.35 -16.83 -3.27
C ALA A 47 0.18 -16.36 -1.82
N ILE A 48 0.84 -15.27 -1.43
CA ILE A 48 0.78 -14.73 -0.06
C ILE A 48 -0.59 -14.10 0.22
N GLU A 49 -1.17 -13.41 -0.76
CA GLU A 49 -2.51 -12.84 -0.63
C GLU A 49 -3.54 -13.96 -0.42
N LEU A 50 -3.48 -15.06 -1.19
CA LEU A 50 -4.35 -16.22 -1.00
C LEU A 50 -4.22 -16.80 0.41
N ILE A 51 -2.99 -17.00 0.92
CA ILE A 51 -2.75 -17.51 2.27
C ILE A 51 -3.42 -16.61 3.32
N LYS A 52 -3.27 -15.29 3.20
CA LYS A 52 -3.87 -14.31 4.12
C LYS A 52 -5.40 -14.33 4.07
N VAL A 53 -5.97 -14.31 2.86
CA VAL A 53 -7.42 -14.33 2.65
C VAL A 53 -8.02 -15.63 3.18
N CYS A 54 -7.45 -16.77 2.82
CA CYS A 54 -7.91 -18.08 3.27
C CYS A 54 -7.82 -18.22 4.79
N LYS A 55 -6.73 -17.75 5.40
CA LYS A 55 -6.57 -17.73 6.86
C LYS A 55 -7.66 -16.89 7.54
N SER A 56 -7.98 -15.72 6.97
CA SER A 56 -9.02 -14.83 7.54
C SER A 56 -10.42 -15.41 7.45
N LYS A 57 -10.68 -16.26 6.45
CA LYS A 57 -11.98 -16.88 6.15
C LYS A 57 -12.07 -18.37 6.54
N ASN A 58 -11.03 -18.89 7.18
CA ASN A 58 -10.95 -20.27 7.68
C ASN A 58 -11.16 -21.35 6.61
N ILE A 59 -10.56 -21.18 5.44
CA ILE A 59 -10.46 -22.14 4.35
C ILE A 59 -9.00 -22.49 4.08
N LYS A 60 -8.71 -23.71 3.59
CA LYS A 60 -7.33 -24.16 3.33
C LYS A 60 -6.82 -23.62 1.99
N PRO A 61 -5.68 -22.87 1.94
CA PRO A 61 -5.04 -22.48 0.70
C PRO A 61 -4.17 -23.63 0.15
N ILE A 62 -4.15 -23.81 -1.16
CA ILE A 62 -3.23 -24.69 -1.89
C ILE A 62 -2.48 -23.80 -2.88
N ILE A 63 -1.16 -23.67 -2.67
CA ILE A 63 -0.34 -22.83 -3.54
C ILE A 63 0.21 -23.68 -4.69
N GLY A 64 0.03 -23.19 -5.90
CA GLY A 64 0.48 -23.82 -7.12
C GLY A 64 0.94 -22.82 -8.18
N ASN A 65 1.26 -23.37 -9.33
CA ASN A 65 1.65 -22.64 -10.53
C ASN A 65 1.36 -23.53 -11.74
N GLU A 66 0.66 -23.02 -12.73
CA GLU A 66 0.61 -23.68 -14.04
C GLU A 66 1.87 -23.32 -14.83
N MET A 67 2.87 -24.16 -14.71
CA MET A 67 4.18 -23.96 -15.31
C MET A 67 4.21 -24.35 -16.78
N TYR A 68 5.14 -23.78 -17.52
CA TYR A 68 5.43 -24.18 -18.88
C TYR A 68 6.64 -25.12 -18.92
N VAL A 69 6.48 -26.31 -19.44
CA VAL A 69 7.53 -27.32 -19.56
C VAL A 69 7.94 -27.50 -21.03
N ILE A 70 9.24 -27.57 -21.27
CA ILE A 70 9.81 -27.86 -22.60
C ILE A 70 10.68 -29.13 -22.54
N ASN A 71 10.71 -29.87 -23.66
CA ASN A 71 11.61 -31.02 -23.85
C ASN A 71 12.92 -30.55 -24.51
N GLY A 72 13.79 -29.95 -23.69
CA GLY A 72 15.08 -29.39 -24.13
C GLY A 72 15.76 -28.51 -23.10
N ASP A 73 16.90 -27.93 -23.46
CA ASP A 73 17.61 -27.00 -22.58
C ASP A 73 16.87 -25.64 -22.55
N ILE A 74 16.54 -25.20 -21.36
CA ILE A 74 15.85 -23.92 -21.14
C ILE A 74 16.70 -22.71 -21.59
N LYS A 75 18.00 -22.84 -21.68
CA LYS A 75 18.95 -21.77 -22.09
C LYS A 75 19.08 -21.68 -23.60
N GLU A 76 18.73 -22.71 -24.33
CA GLU A 76 18.81 -22.70 -25.81
C GLU A 76 17.72 -21.78 -26.39
N LYS A 77 18.12 -20.98 -27.39
CA LYS A 77 17.18 -20.11 -28.15
C LYS A 77 16.52 -20.90 -29.34
N LYS A 78 16.18 -22.15 -29.11
CA LYS A 78 15.48 -22.98 -30.07
C LYS A 78 13.97 -22.93 -29.83
N ARG A 79 13.17 -23.07 -30.87
CA ARG A 79 11.71 -23.11 -30.74
C ARG A 79 11.25 -24.47 -30.24
N TYR A 80 10.99 -24.55 -28.91
CA TYR A 80 10.39 -25.75 -28.32
C TYR A 80 8.87 -25.60 -28.22
N LYS A 81 8.15 -26.71 -28.25
CA LYS A 81 6.74 -26.76 -27.84
C LYS A 81 6.68 -26.59 -26.34
N LYS A 82 5.78 -25.75 -25.86
CA LYS A 82 5.59 -25.43 -24.45
C LYS A 82 4.36 -26.19 -23.98
N TYR A 83 4.51 -26.99 -22.95
CA TYR A 83 3.42 -27.77 -22.38
C TYR A 83 3.03 -27.19 -21.05
N HIS A 84 1.75 -27.16 -20.75
CA HIS A 84 1.24 -26.75 -19.44
C HIS A 84 1.46 -27.88 -18.43
N GLN A 85 1.77 -27.49 -17.21
CA GLN A 85 2.01 -28.41 -16.12
C GLN A 85 1.56 -27.79 -14.80
N VAL A 86 0.49 -28.31 -14.20
CA VAL A 86 0.06 -27.85 -12.87
C VAL A 86 0.95 -28.47 -11.81
N VAL A 87 1.54 -27.63 -11.00
CA VAL A 87 2.44 -28.01 -9.91
C VAL A 87 1.94 -27.35 -8.62
N LEU A 88 1.62 -28.16 -7.61
CA LEU A 88 1.10 -27.72 -6.32
C LEU A 88 2.13 -27.97 -5.22
N ALA A 89 2.28 -27.06 -4.30
CA ALA A 89 3.10 -27.24 -3.13
C ALA A 89 2.34 -28.06 -2.08
N LYS A 90 2.90 -29.21 -1.69
CA LYS A 90 2.35 -30.09 -0.66
C LYS A 90 2.63 -29.60 0.76
N ASN A 91 3.79 -28.98 0.96
CA ASN A 91 4.26 -28.51 2.25
C ASN A 91 5.23 -27.32 2.09
N THR A 92 5.85 -26.87 3.15
CA THR A 92 6.81 -25.75 3.13
C THR A 92 8.01 -26.02 2.21
N GLN A 93 8.52 -27.26 2.15
CA GLN A 93 9.60 -27.60 1.21
C GLN A 93 9.15 -27.52 -0.24
N GLY A 94 7.95 -28.05 -0.53
CA GLY A 94 7.32 -27.93 -1.86
C GLY A 94 7.10 -26.48 -2.27
N TYR A 95 6.68 -25.62 -1.34
CA TYR A 95 6.55 -24.19 -1.61
C TYR A 95 7.91 -23.56 -2.01
N LYS A 96 8.99 -23.87 -1.30
CA LYS A 96 10.34 -23.39 -1.62
C LYS A 96 10.81 -23.90 -2.97
N ASN A 97 10.57 -25.19 -3.28
CA ASN A 97 10.93 -25.79 -4.56
C ASN A 97 10.12 -25.18 -5.72
N LEU A 98 8.83 -24.92 -5.51
CA LEU A 98 7.98 -24.25 -6.50
C LEU A 98 8.46 -22.81 -6.75
N SER A 99 8.79 -22.06 -5.69
CA SER A 99 9.40 -20.72 -5.80
C SER A 99 10.70 -20.74 -6.58
N LYS A 100 11.55 -21.75 -6.31
CA LYS A 100 12.83 -21.94 -7.02
C LYS A 100 12.63 -22.26 -8.51
N LEU A 101 11.73 -23.18 -8.84
CA LEU A 101 11.37 -23.49 -10.22
C LEU A 101 10.82 -22.26 -10.96
N THR A 102 9.92 -21.52 -10.30
CA THR A 102 9.36 -20.28 -10.85
C THR A 102 10.47 -19.26 -11.10
N THR A 103 11.38 -19.07 -10.16
CA THR A 103 12.53 -18.16 -10.31
C THR A 103 13.42 -18.55 -11.49
N ILE A 104 13.79 -19.83 -11.59
CA ILE A 104 14.65 -20.33 -12.68
C ILE A 104 13.97 -20.12 -14.04
N SER A 105 12.66 -20.40 -14.14
CA SER A 105 11.90 -20.22 -15.38
C SER A 105 11.91 -18.77 -15.86
N HIS A 106 11.81 -17.81 -14.95
CA HIS A 106 11.83 -16.37 -15.27
C HIS A 106 13.21 -15.77 -15.49
N LEU A 107 14.22 -16.22 -14.75
CA LEU A 107 15.57 -15.67 -14.89
C LEU A 107 16.35 -16.27 -16.06
N HIS A 108 16.11 -17.56 -16.36
CA HIS A 108 16.93 -18.34 -17.29
C HIS A 108 16.14 -19.06 -18.38
N GLY A 109 14.81 -19.26 -18.18
CA GLY A 109 13.97 -20.11 -19.03
C GLY A 109 12.96 -19.36 -19.90
N ILE A 110 13.14 -18.06 -20.15
CA ILE A 110 12.22 -17.31 -21.02
C ILE A 110 12.34 -17.78 -22.47
N GLN A 111 11.26 -18.33 -23.00
CA GLN A 111 11.14 -18.87 -24.37
C GLN A 111 10.07 -18.10 -25.16
N GLY A 112 10.40 -17.69 -26.38
CA GLY A 112 9.53 -16.92 -27.26
C GLY A 112 9.78 -15.41 -27.23
N LYS A 113 8.92 -14.66 -27.91
CA LYS A 113 9.01 -13.19 -28.02
C LYS A 113 7.65 -12.52 -27.85
N GLY A 114 7.61 -11.31 -27.31
CA GLY A 114 6.39 -10.51 -27.15
C GLY A 114 5.34 -11.26 -26.31
N ILE A 115 4.09 -11.22 -26.74
CA ILE A 115 2.96 -11.85 -26.04
C ILE A 115 3.04 -13.39 -25.98
N PHE A 116 3.90 -14.02 -26.78
CA PHE A 116 4.16 -15.46 -26.79
C PHE A 116 5.37 -15.87 -25.93
N SER A 117 5.97 -14.93 -25.24
CA SER A 117 7.05 -15.18 -24.29
C SER A 117 6.49 -15.91 -23.07
N ARG A 118 7.14 -17.03 -22.68
CA ARG A 118 6.71 -17.80 -21.49
C ARG A 118 7.94 -18.23 -20.67
N PRO A 119 7.82 -18.19 -19.33
CA PRO A 119 8.84 -18.71 -18.43
C PRO A 119 8.77 -20.25 -18.41
N CYS A 120 9.79 -20.92 -18.91
CA CYS A 120 9.79 -22.37 -19.07
C CYS A 120 10.79 -23.06 -18.15
N ILE A 121 10.44 -24.26 -17.73
CA ILE A 121 11.33 -25.23 -17.09
C ILE A 121 11.46 -26.46 -18.00
N ASN A 122 12.30 -27.41 -17.60
CA ASN A 122 12.40 -28.72 -18.25
C ASN A 122 12.29 -29.86 -17.21
N LYS A 123 12.27 -31.11 -17.67
CA LYS A 123 12.15 -32.29 -16.82
C LYS A 123 13.32 -32.46 -15.83
N GLU A 124 14.52 -32.10 -16.21
CA GLU A 124 15.71 -32.14 -15.34
C GLU A 124 15.54 -31.24 -14.11
N LEU A 125 14.95 -30.05 -14.29
CA LEU A 125 14.64 -29.15 -13.17
C LEU A 125 13.53 -29.70 -12.29
N LEU A 126 12.52 -30.35 -12.86
CA LEU A 126 11.49 -31.03 -12.07
C LEU A 126 12.08 -32.19 -11.27
N GLU A 127 12.98 -33.00 -11.83
CA GLU A 127 13.70 -34.06 -11.10
C GLU A 127 14.50 -33.47 -9.93
N LYS A 128 15.16 -32.35 -10.16
CA LYS A 128 16.01 -31.72 -9.14
C LYS A 128 15.23 -31.12 -7.96
N TYR A 129 14.02 -30.61 -8.23
CA TYR A 129 13.21 -29.87 -7.24
C TYR A 129 11.84 -30.49 -6.99
N HIS A 130 11.69 -31.82 -7.17
CA HIS A 130 10.40 -32.52 -7.06
C HIS A 130 9.88 -32.70 -5.64
N GLU A 131 10.76 -32.66 -4.64
CA GLU A 131 10.41 -32.92 -3.24
C GLU A 131 9.30 -31.97 -2.72
N GLY A 132 8.26 -32.54 -2.12
CA GLY A 132 7.14 -31.80 -1.56
C GLY A 132 6.22 -31.18 -2.59
N LEU A 133 6.25 -31.63 -3.85
CA LEU A 133 5.35 -31.20 -4.92
C LEU A 133 4.32 -32.28 -5.24
N ILE A 134 3.10 -31.83 -5.57
CA ILE A 134 2.04 -32.62 -6.19
C ILE A 134 1.89 -32.10 -7.61
N VAL A 135 1.78 -33.02 -8.60
CA VAL A 135 1.75 -32.65 -10.02
C VAL A 135 0.56 -33.28 -10.71
N THR A 136 -0.12 -32.53 -11.60
CA THR A 136 -1.17 -33.05 -12.46
C THR A 136 -0.77 -32.99 -13.93
N SER A 137 -1.49 -33.68 -14.82
CA SER A 137 -1.23 -33.65 -16.27
C SER A 137 -1.67 -32.36 -16.98
N ALA A 138 -2.25 -31.42 -16.23
CA ALA A 138 -2.80 -30.14 -16.69
C ALA A 138 -3.96 -30.29 -17.73
N CYS A 139 -4.33 -29.16 -18.34
CA CYS A 139 -5.39 -29.02 -19.36
C CYS A 139 -4.97 -29.62 -20.72
N LEU A 140 -5.73 -29.36 -21.78
CA LEU A 140 -5.36 -29.76 -23.16
C LEU A 140 -3.98 -29.26 -23.59
N GLY A 141 -3.43 -28.20 -22.93
CA GLY A 141 -2.07 -27.72 -23.14
C GLY A 141 -0.97 -28.63 -22.59
N GLY A 142 -1.31 -29.60 -21.75
CA GLY A 142 -0.36 -30.55 -21.15
C GLY A 142 0.32 -31.49 -22.13
N GLU A 143 1.48 -32.06 -21.76
CA GLU A 143 2.24 -32.95 -22.66
C GLU A 143 1.48 -34.23 -22.99
N ILE A 144 0.87 -34.85 -21.98
CA ILE A 144 0.09 -36.09 -22.15
C ILE A 144 -1.15 -35.87 -23.05
N PRO A 145 -2.04 -34.88 -22.76
CA PRO A 145 -3.15 -34.56 -23.66
C PRO A 145 -2.70 -34.25 -25.09
N GLN A 146 -1.64 -33.49 -25.26
CA GLN A 146 -1.13 -33.11 -26.59
C GLN A 146 -0.63 -34.32 -27.41
N LYS A 147 -0.02 -35.31 -26.75
CA LYS A 147 0.39 -36.57 -27.42
C LYS A 147 -0.82 -37.42 -27.80
N ILE A 148 -1.84 -37.47 -26.95
CA ILE A 148 -3.11 -38.18 -27.26
C ILE A 148 -3.76 -37.54 -28.49
N LEU A 149 -3.85 -36.23 -28.58
CA LEU A 149 -4.50 -35.52 -29.68
C LEU A 149 -3.81 -35.72 -31.05
N ILE A 150 -2.51 -35.95 -31.05
CA ILE A 150 -1.77 -36.29 -32.29
C ILE A 150 -1.68 -37.79 -32.57
N GLY A 151 -2.34 -38.64 -31.74
CA GLY A 151 -2.36 -40.10 -31.91
C GLY A 151 -1.12 -40.81 -31.35
N ASP A 152 -0.20 -40.11 -30.67
CA ASP A 152 0.99 -40.75 -30.05
C ASP A 152 0.64 -41.31 -28.65
N LEU A 153 -0.18 -42.39 -28.66
CA LEU A 153 -0.64 -42.99 -27.40
C LEU A 153 0.49 -43.63 -26.60
N GLN A 154 1.46 -44.22 -27.29
CA GLN A 154 2.63 -44.80 -26.64
C GLN A 154 3.47 -43.70 -25.97
N GLY A 155 3.75 -42.61 -26.65
CA GLY A 155 4.47 -41.51 -26.07
C GLY A 155 3.71 -40.82 -24.91
N ALA A 156 2.38 -40.76 -24.97
CA ALA A 156 1.57 -40.28 -23.83
C ALA A 156 1.74 -41.18 -22.60
N ARG A 157 1.77 -42.51 -22.81
CA ARG A 157 1.97 -43.51 -21.76
C ARG A 157 3.38 -43.40 -21.13
N GLU A 158 4.40 -43.25 -21.95
CA GLU A 158 5.80 -43.09 -21.50
C GLU A 158 5.98 -41.83 -20.64
N VAL A 159 5.35 -40.72 -21.04
CA VAL A 159 5.36 -39.50 -20.26
C VAL A 159 4.64 -39.71 -18.92
N ALA A 160 3.48 -40.35 -18.89
CA ALA A 160 2.74 -40.68 -17.66
C ALA A 160 3.57 -41.58 -16.73
N GLN A 161 4.26 -42.57 -17.26
CA GLN A 161 5.19 -43.44 -16.50
C GLN A 161 6.34 -42.66 -15.91
N TRP A 162 6.90 -41.71 -16.64
CA TRP A 162 7.98 -40.84 -16.12
C TRP A 162 7.52 -40.04 -14.93
N TYR A 163 6.35 -39.37 -15.00
CA TYR A 163 5.78 -38.62 -13.87
C TYR A 163 5.43 -39.55 -12.71
N LYS A 164 4.80 -40.71 -12.95
CA LYS A 164 4.49 -41.69 -11.88
C LYS A 164 5.76 -42.19 -11.19
N LYS A 165 6.84 -42.41 -11.92
CA LYS A 165 8.13 -42.83 -11.35
C LYS A 165 8.73 -41.76 -10.45
N LEU A 166 8.59 -40.47 -10.83
CA LEU A 166 9.20 -39.36 -10.09
C LEU A 166 8.37 -38.96 -8.88
N PHE A 167 7.04 -38.81 -9.03
CA PHE A 167 6.15 -38.29 -8.02
C PHE A 167 5.36 -39.35 -7.26
N ALA A 168 5.40 -40.59 -7.68
CA ALA A 168 4.65 -41.72 -7.10
C ALA A 168 3.15 -41.43 -6.93
N ASP A 169 2.66 -41.38 -5.70
CA ASP A 169 1.25 -41.11 -5.37
C ASP A 169 0.91 -39.61 -5.36
N ASP A 170 1.87 -38.72 -5.59
CA ASP A 170 1.67 -37.29 -5.73
C ASP A 170 1.57 -36.86 -7.22
N PHE A 171 1.48 -37.82 -8.16
CA PHE A 171 1.13 -37.57 -9.55
C PHE A 171 -0.32 -37.96 -9.83
N TYR A 172 -1.07 -37.07 -10.48
CA TYR A 172 -2.46 -37.28 -10.88
C TYR A 172 -2.64 -37.00 -12.38
N LEU A 173 -3.49 -37.79 -13.03
CA LEU A 173 -3.99 -37.44 -14.36
C LEU A 173 -5.21 -36.54 -14.22
N GLU A 174 -5.29 -35.51 -15.04
CA GLU A 174 -6.33 -34.47 -14.96
C GLU A 174 -7.32 -34.65 -16.08
N ILE A 175 -8.61 -34.60 -15.78
CA ILE A 175 -9.71 -34.58 -16.73
C ILE A 175 -10.46 -33.25 -16.65
N GLN A 176 -10.83 -32.72 -17.82
CA GLN A 176 -11.58 -31.46 -17.97
C GLN A 176 -12.60 -31.66 -19.11
N ASP A 177 -13.72 -30.92 -19.08
CA ASP A 177 -14.63 -30.86 -20.23
C ASP A 177 -15.19 -29.45 -20.39
N HIS A 178 -14.76 -28.77 -21.44
CA HIS A 178 -15.24 -27.48 -21.88
C HIS A 178 -16.18 -27.57 -23.10
N GLY A 179 -16.70 -28.79 -23.36
CA GLY A 179 -17.63 -29.06 -24.42
C GLY A 179 -16.98 -29.37 -25.78
N SER A 180 -15.67 -29.53 -25.84
CA SER A 180 -14.94 -29.88 -27.05
C SER A 180 -14.87 -31.40 -27.26
N THR A 181 -14.80 -31.84 -28.53
CA THR A 181 -14.54 -33.24 -28.87
C THR A 181 -13.17 -33.69 -28.38
N GLU A 182 -12.21 -32.79 -28.41
CA GLU A 182 -10.83 -32.98 -27.95
C GLU A 182 -10.77 -33.33 -26.45
N ASP A 183 -11.53 -32.63 -25.60
CA ASP A 183 -11.61 -32.93 -24.17
C ASP A 183 -12.10 -34.34 -23.92
N ARG A 184 -13.17 -34.75 -24.60
CA ARG A 184 -13.79 -36.08 -24.46
C ARG A 184 -12.87 -37.21 -24.94
N VAL A 185 -12.21 -37.03 -26.07
CA VAL A 185 -11.21 -38.00 -26.57
C VAL A 185 -10.08 -38.15 -25.56
N VAL A 186 -9.55 -37.05 -25.06
CA VAL A 186 -8.46 -37.05 -24.07
C VAL A 186 -8.91 -37.71 -22.77
N ASN A 187 -10.07 -37.38 -22.23
CA ASN A 187 -10.62 -37.97 -21.02
C ASN A 187 -10.75 -39.48 -21.06
N VAL A 188 -11.28 -40.02 -22.21
CA VAL A 188 -11.43 -41.49 -22.42
C VAL A 188 -10.07 -42.19 -22.48
N VAL A 189 -9.08 -41.58 -23.13
CA VAL A 189 -7.73 -42.18 -23.21
C VAL A 189 -7.00 -42.06 -21.88
N ILE A 190 -7.10 -40.92 -21.20
CA ILE A 190 -6.52 -40.71 -19.86
C ILE A 190 -7.06 -41.72 -18.86
N SER A 191 -8.38 -42.05 -18.92
CA SER A 191 -8.96 -43.04 -18.02
C SER A 191 -8.38 -44.45 -18.22
N LYS A 192 -8.03 -44.82 -19.47
CA LYS A 192 -7.35 -46.10 -19.77
C LYS A 192 -5.89 -46.08 -19.28
N ILE A 193 -5.16 -45.00 -19.54
CA ILE A 193 -3.78 -44.85 -19.07
C ILE A 193 -3.73 -44.89 -17.53
N ALA A 194 -4.67 -44.23 -16.86
CA ALA A 194 -4.80 -44.23 -15.41
C ALA A 194 -4.99 -45.65 -14.85
N GLN A 195 -5.89 -46.43 -15.45
CA GLN A 195 -6.16 -47.80 -15.06
C GLN A 195 -4.93 -48.69 -15.27
N ASP A 196 -4.30 -48.61 -16.42
CA ASP A 196 -3.15 -49.46 -16.79
C ASP A 196 -1.87 -49.16 -15.97
N LEU A 197 -1.69 -47.91 -15.53
CA LEU A 197 -0.49 -47.48 -14.79
C LEU A 197 -0.76 -47.26 -13.29
N ASP A 198 -1.96 -47.56 -12.83
CA ASP A 198 -2.39 -47.32 -11.45
C ASP A 198 -2.12 -45.85 -11.00
N ILE A 199 -2.61 -44.90 -11.82
CA ILE A 199 -2.52 -43.49 -11.54
C ILE A 199 -3.90 -42.95 -11.20
N LYS A 200 -4.02 -42.16 -10.14
CA LYS A 200 -5.29 -41.50 -9.76
C LYS A 200 -5.64 -40.36 -10.71
N ILE A 201 -6.94 -40.18 -10.95
CA ILE A 201 -7.45 -39.08 -11.77
C ILE A 201 -8.05 -38.01 -10.87
N VAL A 202 -7.88 -36.73 -11.21
CA VAL A 202 -8.57 -35.59 -10.62
C VAL A 202 -9.39 -34.86 -11.67
N ALA A 203 -10.58 -34.39 -11.27
CA ALA A 203 -11.42 -33.54 -12.12
C ALA A 203 -11.11 -32.07 -11.84
N THR A 204 -10.88 -31.27 -12.87
CA THR A 204 -10.67 -29.83 -12.75
C THR A 204 -11.46 -29.05 -13.78
N ASN A 205 -11.46 -27.74 -13.72
CA ASN A 205 -12.22 -26.90 -14.67
C ASN A 205 -11.41 -25.73 -15.22
N ASP A 206 -10.12 -25.66 -14.97
CA ASP A 206 -9.26 -24.59 -15.48
C ASP A 206 -9.93 -23.19 -15.33
N SER A 207 -10.37 -22.90 -14.10
CA SER A 207 -11.27 -21.77 -13.84
C SER A 207 -10.54 -20.43 -13.97
N HIS A 208 -11.02 -19.55 -14.86
CA HIS A 208 -10.45 -18.24 -15.15
C HIS A 208 -11.33 -17.09 -14.64
N PHE A 209 -12.58 -17.35 -14.27
CA PHE A 209 -13.52 -16.40 -13.71
C PHE A 209 -14.43 -17.07 -12.67
N ILE A 210 -15.13 -16.25 -11.86
CA ILE A 210 -15.80 -16.73 -10.67
C ILE A 210 -17.15 -17.39 -10.97
N SER A 211 -17.94 -16.80 -11.87
CA SER A 211 -19.32 -17.18 -12.12
C SER A 211 -19.64 -17.21 -13.61
N CYS A 212 -20.59 -18.06 -14.01
CA CYS A 212 -21.10 -18.10 -15.38
C CYS A 212 -21.60 -16.74 -15.90
N TYR A 213 -21.95 -15.80 -15.01
CA TYR A 213 -22.33 -14.43 -15.38
C TYR A 213 -21.13 -13.55 -15.79
N ASP A 214 -19.89 -14.00 -15.59
CA ASP A 214 -18.67 -13.23 -15.89
C ASP A 214 -18.14 -13.49 -17.31
N VAL A 215 -18.75 -14.39 -18.06
CA VAL A 215 -18.31 -14.86 -19.40
C VAL A 215 -18.04 -13.68 -20.36
N GLU A 216 -18.99 -12.76 -20.50
CA GLU A 216 -18.84 -11.63 -21.41
C GLU A 216 -17.74 -10.65 -20.96
N ALA A 217 -17.60 -10.45 -19.65
CA ALA A 217 -16.58 -9.58 -19.08
C ALA A 217 -15.18 -10.20 -19.24
N HIS A 218 -15.07 -11.52 -19.05
CA HIS A 218 -13.86 -12.28 -19.31
C HIS A 218 -13.47 -12.24 -20.80
N ASP A 219 -14.43 -12.43 -21.70
CA ASP A 219 -14.21 -12.31 -23.15
C ASP A 219 -13.70 -10.90 -23.53
N ALA A 220 -14.24 -9.85 -22.89
CA ALA A 220 -13.71 -8.50 -23.06
C ALA A 220 -12.27 -8.35 -22.53
N LEU A 221 -11.91 -9.02 -21.41
CA LEU A 221 -10.55 -9.02 -20.86
C LEU A 221 -9.55 -9.63 -21.84
N LEU A 222 -9.88 -10.77 -22.47
CA LEU A 222 -9.06 -11.40 -23.51
C LEU A 222 -8.89 -10.51 -24.75
N CYS A 223 -9.94 -9.75 -25.12
CA CYS A 223 -9.85 -8.77 -26.19
C CYS A 223 -8.95 -7.58 -25.81
N ILE A 224 -8.96 -7.17 -24.54
CA ILE A 224 -8.04 -6.13 -24.04
C ILE A 224 -6.60 -6.62 -24.13
N GLN A 225 -6.32 -7.87 -23.76
CA GLN A 225 -5.00 -8.49 -23.83
C GLN A 225 -4.46 -8.56 -25.26
N THR A 226 -5.29 -9.03 -26.18
CA THR A 226 -4.89 -9.32 -27.57
C THR A 226 -5.02 -8.13 -28.51
N GLY A 227 -5.61 -7.02 -28.05
CA GLY A 227 -5.87 -5.83 -28.85
C GLY A 227 -6.97 -6.00 -29.89
N LYS A 228 -7.85 -6.99 -29.72
CA LYS A 228 -8.94 -7.35 -30.64
C LYS A 228 -10.28 -6.70 -30.23
N LEU A 229 -11.24 -6.73 -31.15
CA LEU A 229 -12.64 -6.39 -30.85
C LEU A 229 -13.40 -7.67 -30.49
N ILE A 230 -14.46 -7.53 -29.70
CA ILE A 230 -15.37 -8.64 -29.39
C ILE A 230 -16.03 -9.19 -30.67
N SER A 231 -16.26 -8.34 -31.67
CA SER A 231 -16.81 -8.69 -32.97
C SER A 231 -15.86 -9.42 -33.92
N ASP A 232 -14.54 -9.46 -33.61
CA ASP A 232 -13.58 -10.14 -34.47
C ASP A 232 -13.80 -11.67 -34.42
N GLU A 233 -13.91 -12.31 -35.55
CA GLU A 233 -14.10 -13.77 -35.64
C GLU A 233 -12.82 -14.54 -35.28
N LYS A 234 -11.66 -14.05 -35.72
CA LYS A 234 -10.35 -14.69 -35.48
C LYS A 234 -9.64 -14.08 -34.28
N ARG A 235 -10.00 -14.53 -33.08
CA ARG A 235 -9.40 -14.10 -31.82
C ARG A 235 -9.36 -15.24 -30.80
N LEU A 236 -8.59 -15.02 -29.74
CA LEU A 236 -8.63 -15.90 -28.58
C LEU A 236 -10.01 -15.80 -27.92
N ARG A 237 -10.60 -16.96 -27.66
CA ARG A 237 -11.89 -17.10 -27.00
C ARG A 237 -11.90 -18.39 -26.21
N TYR A 238 -12.41 -18.33 -25.01
CA TYR A 238 -12.71 -19.50 -24.20
C TYR A 238 -14.14 -20.00 -24.46
N SER A 239 -14.43 -21.20 -23.98
CA SER A 239 -15.76 -21.82 -24.18
C SER A 239 -16.86 -21.09 -23.41
N GLY A 240 -16.50 -20.38 -22.34
CA GLY A 240 -17.41 -19.75 -21.39
C GLY A 240 -17.79 -20.67 -20.23
N THR A 241 -17.17 -21.83 -20.14
CA THR A 241 -17.43 -22.81 -19.07
C THR A 241 -16.34 -22.81 -17.99
N GLU A 242 -15.32 -21.98 -18.12
CA GLU A 242 -14.14 -21.88 -17.25
C GLU A 242 -14.41 -21.06 -15.98
N TYR A 243 -15.55 -21.25 -15.32
CA TYR A 243 -15.91 -20.63 -14.06
C TYR A 243 -15.80 -21.62 -12.89
N LEU A 244 -15.74 -21.11 -11.67
CA LEU A 244 -15.66 -21.95 -10.47
C LEU A 244 -17.01 -22.65 -10.24
N LYS A 245 -17.05 -23.95 -10.46
CA LYS A 245 -18.23 -24.82 -10.42
C LYS A 245 -18.45 -25.47 -9.07
N SER A 246 -19.71 -25.73 -8.76
CA SER A 246 -20.11 -26.60 -7.64
C SER A 246 -19.77 -28.08 -7.92
N THR A 247 -19.81 -28.89 -6.86
CA THR A 247 -19.62 -30.34 -6.97
C THR A 247 -20.59 -30.98 -7.95
N ASP A 248 -21.86 -30.57 -7.96
CA ASP A 248 -22.88 -31.13 -8.81
C ASP A 248 -22.70 -30.74 -10.28
N GLU A 249 -22.32 -29.44 -10.51
CA GLU A 249 -21.96 -29.01 -11.86
C GLU A 249 -20.76 -29.77 -12.40
N MET A 250 -19.74 -30.01 -11.61
CA MET A 250 -18.59 -30.81 -11.99
C MET A 250 -18.96 -32.27 -12.32
N LYS A 251 -19.83 -32.91 -11.55
CA LYS A 251 -20.32 -34.26 -11.86
C LYS A 251 -21.06 -34.35 -13.20
N LEU A 252 -21.80 -33.27 -13.51
CA LEU A 252 -22.58 -33.25 -14.78
C LEU A 252 -21.72 -33.14 -16.02
N LEU A 253 -20.54 -32.55 -15.95
CA LEU A 253 -19.67 -32.30 -17.11
C LEU A 253 -19.26 -33.59 -17.85
N PHE A 254 -19.06 -34.71 -17.13
CA PHE A 254 -18.41 -35.89 -17.65
C PHE A 254 -19.37 -37.06 -17.95
N ARG A 255 -20.66 -36.92 -17.59
CA ARG A 255 -21.64 -38.02 -17.61
C ARG A 255 -21.91 -38.63 -18.97
N ASP A 256 -21.69 -37.92 -20.05
CA ASP A 256 -21.96 -38.38 -21.40
C ASP A 256 -20.84 -39.25 -22.00
N HIS A 257 -19.65 -39.30 -21.34
CA HIS A 257 -18.52 -40.06 -21.89
C HIS A 257 -17.69 -40.81 -20.85
N LEU A 258 -17.93 -40.61 -19.54
CA LEU A 258 -17.26 -41.34 -18.46
C LEU A 258 -18.29 -42.02 -17.54
N SER A 259 -17.88 -43.08 -16.83
CA SER A 259 -18.73 -43.77 -15.88
C SER A 259 -18.86 -42.92 -14.56
N ASP A 260 -20.03 -43.04 -13.93
CA ASP A 260 -20.31 -42.35 -12.66
C ASP A 260 -19.29 -42.70 -11.54
N ASP A 261 -18.83 -43.96 -11.47
CA ASP A 261 -17.80 -44.42 -10.54
C ASP A 261 -16.45 -43.69 -10.76
N LEU A 262 -16.05 -43.52 -12.00
CA LEU A 262 -14.83 -42.80 -12.35
C LEU A 262 -14.94 -41.30 -12.02
N ILE A 263 -16.09 -40.69 -12.34
CA ILE A 263 -16.37 -39.28 -12.06
C ILE A 263 -16.31 -39.02 -10.54
N GLU A 264 -16.97 -39.90 -9.77
CA GLU A 264 -16.99 -39.76 -8.32
C GLU A 264 -15.60 -39.92 -7.69
N LYS A 265 -14.80 -40.87 -8.18
CA LYS A 265 -13.39 -41.02 -7.78
C LYS A 265 -12.55 -39.79 -8.15
N ALA A 266 -12.70 -39.29 -9.35
CA ALA A 266 -11.94 -38.10 -9.81
C ALA A 266 -12.26 -36.86 -8.97
N ILE A 267 -13.50 -36.66 -8.56
CA ILE A 267 -13.92 -35.57 -7.67
C ILE A 267 -13.40 -35.79 -6.25
N ASN A 268 -13.53 -37.02 -5.72
CA ASN A 268 -13.04 -37.34 -4.36
C ASN A 268 -11.51 -37.20 -4.26
N ASN A 269 -10.78 -37.51 -5.32
CA ASN A 269 -9.34 -37.34 -5.37
C ASN A 269 -8.92 -35.86 -5.27
N THR A 270 -9.77 -34.90 -5.63
CA THR A 270 -9.46 -33.47 -5.41
C THR A 270 -9.42 -33.15 -3.91
N LEU A 271 -10.29 -33.76 -3.12
CA LEU A 271 -10.26 -33.65 -1.67
C LEU A 271 -9.06 -34.41 -1.06
N GLU A 272 -8.68 -35.57 -1.65
CA GLU A 272 -7.45 -36.27 -1.26
C GLU A 272 -6.23 -35.37 -1.43
N VAL A 273 -6.10 -34.71 -2.59
CA VAL A 273 -5.02 -33.74 -2.83
C VAL A 273 -5.02 -32.64 -1.79
N ALA A 274 -6.17 -32.04 -1.50
CA ALA A 274 -6.31 -31.01 -0.47
C ALA A 274 -5.91 -31.52 0.93
N ASN A 275 -6.21 -32.78 1.26
CA ASN A 275 -5.84 -33.37 2.54
C ASN A 275 -4.32 -33.65 2.65
N LYS A 276 -3.65 -33.91 1.54
CA LYS A 276 -2.19 -34.08 1.48
C LYS A 276 -1.41 -32.78 1.70
N VAL A 277 -2.03 -31.63 1.50
CA VAL A 277 -1.37 -30.32 1.66
C VAL A 277 -1.31 -29.93 3.12
N ASP A 278 -0.11 -29.61 3.60
CA ASP A 278 0.14 -29.11 4.95
C ASP A 278 0.11 -27.58 5.01
N THR A 279 0.07 -27.05 6.22
CA THR A 279 0.21 -25.60 6.45
C THR A 279 1.61 -25.14 6.03
N TYR A 280 1.69 -24.04 5.28
CA TYR A 280 2.96 -23.45 4.88
C TYR A 280 3.52 -22.56 6.01
N HIS A 281 4.69 -22.92 6.52
CA HIS A 281 5.42 -22.15 7.53
C HIS A 281 6.42 -21.22 6.84
N ILE A 282 5.91 -20.19 6.17
CA ILE A 282 6.69 -19.24 5.37
C ILE A 282 6.59 -17.80 5.87
N LEU A 283 5.48 -17.45 6.53
CA LEU A 283 5.31 -16.15 7.19
C LEU A 283 6.16 -16.16 8.46
N GLY A 284 6.98 -15.15 8.66
CA GLY A 284 7.95 -15.32 9.71
C GLY A 284 8.65 -14.08 10.22
N GLU A 285 9.73 -14.36 10.93
CA GLU A 285 10.54 -13.38 11.66
C GLU A 285 11.36 -12.48 10.73
N PRO A 286 11.80 -11.32 11.22
CA PRO A 286 12.60 -10.37 10.46
C PRO A 286 13.89 -11.00 9.90
N ARG A 287 14.08 -10.92 8.58
CA ARG A 287 15.27 -11.39 7.86
C ARG A 287 16.19 -10.20 7.59
N ILE A 288 16.93 -9.80 8.62
CA ILE A 288 17.77 -8.61 8.56
C ILE A 288 19.04 -8.91 7.73
N PRO A 289 19.39 -8.08 6.74
CA PRO A 289 20.61 -8.25 5.97
C PRO A 289 21.84 -8.20 6.88
N ASN A 290 22.83 -9.04 6.58
CA ASN A 290 24.03 -9.17 7.39
C ASN A 290 25.10 -8.16 6.93
N TYR A 291 25.56 -7.31 7.85
CA TYR A 291 26.68 -6.41 7.62
C TYR A 291 27.97 -7.03 8.16
N GLN A 292 29.00 -7.05 7.33
CA GLN A 292 30.32 -7.57 7.74
C GLN A 292 31.11 -6.48 8.45
N VAL A 293 31.29 -6.65 9.75
CA VAL A 293 32.06 -5.72 10.57
C VAL A 293 33.58 -6.01 10.50
N PRO A 294 34.44 -4.99 10.74
CA PRO A 294 35.89 -5.19 10.82
C PRO A 294 36.30 -6.18 11.91
N VAL A 295 37.48 -6.76 11.74
CA VAL A 295 38.06 -7.68 12.76
C VAL A 295 38.16 -6.98 14.10
N GLY A 296 37.71 -7.65 15.16
CA GLY A 296 37.72 -7.14 16.54
C GLY A 296 36.39 -6.50 16.99
N TYR A 297 35.43 -6.36 16.09
CA TYR A 297 34.12 -5.86 16.42
C TYR A 297 33.04 -6.91 16.20
N ASN A 298 31.93 -6.78 16.96
CA ASN A 298 30.62 -7.33 16.61
C ASN A 298 29.70 -6.21 16.14
N LEU A 299 28.51 -6.56 15.66
CA LEU A 299 27.55 -5.56 15.11
C LEU A 299 27.22 -4.45 16.11
N ASN A 300 26.99 -4.80 17.38
CA ASN A 300 26.62 -3.85 18.43
C ASN A 300 27.77 -2.95 18.83
N SER A 301 28.95 -3.49 18.99
CA SER A 301 30.16 -2.70 19.34
C SER A 301 30.56 -1.78 18.20
N TYR A 302 30.36 -2.20 16.93
CA TYR A 302 30.72 -1.39 15.79
C TYR A 302 29.76 -0.22 15.57
N VAL A 303 28.44 -0.46 15.66
CA VAL A 303 27.46 0.63 15.57
C VAL A 303 27.63 1.64 16.71
N ARG A 304 27.99 1.17 17.92
CA ARG A 304 28.27 2.01 19.07
C ARG A 304 29.49 2.91 18.83
N GLU A 305 30.57 2.35 18.36
CA GLU A 305 31.81 3.10 18.06
C GLU A 305 31.57 4.17 17.00
N LEU A 306 30.94 3.79 15.87
CA LEU A 306 30.61 4.74 14.82
C LEU A 306 29.67 5.84 15.29
N SER A 307 28.71 5.51 16.14
CA SER A 307 27.74 6.49 16.68
C SER A 307 28.40 7.48 17.63
N LEU A 308 29.33 7.01 18.49
CA LEU A 308 30.09 7.88 19.38
C LEU A 308 30.99 8.83 18.59
N GLN A 309 31.74 8.34 17.63
CA GLN A 309 32.57 9.15 16.75
C GLN A 309 31.74 10.19 16.00
N GLY A 310 30.64 9.76 15.38
CA GLY A 310 29.76 10.65 14.63
C GLY A 310 29.08 11.70 15.52
N LEU A 311 28.69 11.36 16.75
CA LEU A 311 28.13 12.33 17.70
C LEU A 311 29.16 13.41 18.08
N LEU A 312 30.40 13.04 18.36
CA LEU A 312 31.48 14.00 18.65
C LEU A 312 31.69 14.95 17.47
N GLU A 313 31.72 14.44 16.25
CA GLU A 313 31.80 15.27 15.04
C GLU A 313 30.61 16.23 14.90
N ARG A 314 29.36 15.74 15.12
CA ARG A 314 28.13 16.56 15.04
C ARG A 314 28.10 17.70 16.06
N LEU A 315 28.58 17.45 17.24
CA LEU A 315 28.57 18.42 18.34
C LEU A 315 29.85 19.26 18.41
N GLU A 316 30.82 19.02 17.52
CA GLU A 316 32.16 19.66 17.52
C GLU A 316 32.89 19.48 18.88
N CYS A 317 32.71 18.33 19.54
CA CYS A 317 33.34 17.98 20.80
C CYS A 317 34.59 17.15 20.58
N LYS A 318 35.61 17.36 21.40
CA LYS A 318 36.87 16.57 21.34
C LYS A 318 36.77 15.26 22.09
N SER A 319 35.88 15.17 23.05
CA SER A 319 35.73 13.97 23.89
C SER A 319 34.28 13.85 24.36
N ILE A 320 33.91 12.62 24.74
CA ILE A 320 32.58 12.33 25.28
C ILE A 320 32.29 13.12 26.59
N LYS A 321 33.33 13.55 27.30
CA LYS A 321 33.16 14.34 28.52
C LYS A 321 32.52 15.70 28.25
N GLU A 322 32.76 16.28 27.08
CA GLU A 322 32.23 17.58 26.65
C GLU A 322 30.79 17.53 26.19
N VAL A 323 30.29 16.35 25.86
CA VAL A 323 28.88 16.14 25.42
C VAL A 323 27.97 16.29 26.63
N SER A 324 26.84 16.97 26.45
CA SER A 324 25.82 17.11 27.51
C SER A 324 25.25 15.77 27.94
N ILE A 325 24.73 15.70 29.18
CA ILE A 325 24.17 14.46 29.73
C ILE A 325 22.99 13.95 28.93
N GLU A 326 22.14 14.84 28.46
CA GLU A 326 20.95 14.52 27.65
C GLU A 326 21.29 13.73 26.37
N TYR A 327 22.32 14.16 25.63
CA TYR A 327 22.77 13.43 24.44
C TYR A 327 23.39 12.07 24.77
N LYS A 328 24.12 11.98 25.86
CA LYS A 328 24.74 10.70 26.31
C LYS A 328 23.68 9.68 26.70
N GLU A 329 22.72 10.08 27.52
CA GLU A 329 21.65 9.21 27.99
C GLU A 329 20.77 8.76 26.82
N ARG A 330 20.43 9.69 25.92
CA ARG A 330 19.64 9.37 24.73
C ARG A 330 20.38 8.43 23.79
N LEU A 331 21.66 8.66 23.53
CA LEU A 331 22.45 7.77 22.66
C LEU A 331 22.55 6.36 23.25
N GLU A 332 22.83 6.25 24.54
CA GLU A 332 22.93 4.97 25.24
C GLU A 332 21.59 4.22 25.23
N TYR A 333 20.50 4.94 25.47
CA TYR A 333 19.15 4.39 25.39
C TYR A 333 18.84 3.80 24.01
N GLU A 334 19.10 4.56 22.94
CA GLU A 334 18.84 4.12 21.57
C GLU A 334 19.71 2.94 21.18
N LEU A 335 21.01 2.94 21.51
CA LEU A 335 21.93 1.84 21.22
C LEU A 335 21.50 0.53 21.91
N ASN A 336 21.11 0.61 23.19
CA ASN A 336 20.60 -0.53 23.94
C ASN A 336 19.29 -1.06 23.36
N MET A 337 18.43 -0.16 22.84
CA MET A 337 17.19 -0.56 22.16
C MET A 337 17.46 -1.27 20.84
N LEU A 338 18.41 -0.77 20.03
CA LEU A 338 18.83 -1.41 18.79
C LEU A 338 19.40 -2.80 19.03
N GLU A 339 20.22 -2.96 20.06
CA GLU A 339 20.81 -4.24 20.46
C GLU A 339 19.69 -5.22 20.88
N LYS A 340 18.80 -4.80 21.79
CA LYS A 340 17.68 -5.60 22.29
C LYS A 340 16.74 -6.07 21.18
N MET A 341 16.49 -5.25 20.18
CA MET A 341 15.60 -5.56 19.07
C MET A 341 16.32 -6.20 17.87
N GLY A 342 17.67 -6.33 17.90
CA GLY A 342 18.45 -6.97 16.85
C GLY A 342 18.62 -6.15 15.57
N PHE A 343 18.45 -4.82 15.60
CA PHE A 343 18.50 -3.97 14.41
C PHE A 343 19.86 -3.32 14.13
N SER A 344 20.91 -3.66 14.86
CA SER A 344 22.25 -3.10 14.65
C SER A 344 22.77 -3.33 13.22
N SER A 345 22.56 -4.52 12.65
CA SER A 345 22.93 -4.82 11.26
C SER A 345 22.16 -3.95 10.26
N TYR A 346 20.87 -3.73 10.50
CA TYR A 346 20.04 -2.86 9.66
C TYR A 346 20.60 -1.44 9.59
N PHE A 347 20.91 -0.85 10.74
CA PHE A 347 21.50 0.49 10.81
C PHE A 347 22.86 0.58 10.11
N LEU A 348 23.67 -0.45 10.22
CA LEU A 348 24.96 -0.51 9.53
C LEU A 348 24.79 -0.62 8.01
N VAL A 349 23.82 -1.37 7.52
CA VAL A 349 23.50 -1.43 6.08
C VAL A 349 23.03 -0.08 5.57
N VAL A 350 22.14 0.60 6.32
CA VAL A 350 21.67 1.96 5.96
C VAL A 350 22.81 2.96 5.95
N TRP A 351 23.64 2.93 6.98
CA TRP A 351 24.84 3.76 7.09
C TRP A 351 25.80 3.54 5.93
N ASP A 352 26.05 2.27 5.56
CA ASP A 352 26.99 1.89 4.52
C ASP A 352 26.63 2.48 3.16
N TYR A 353 25.38 2.32 2.71
CA TYR A 353 25.00 2.86 1.41
C TYR A 353 24.90 4.41 1.42
N ILE A 354 24.52 5.03 2.53
CA ILE A 354 24.51 6.49 2.65
C ILE A 354 25.94 7.03 2.68
N LYS A 355 26.84 6.34 3.39
CA LYS A 355 28.26 6.66 3.38
C LYS A 355 28.85 6.58 1.97
N TYR A 356 28.57 5.46 1.26
CA TYR A 356 28.99 5.34 -0.15
C TYR A 356 28.50 6.49 -1.01
N ALA A 357 27.24 6.88 -0.89
CA ALA A 357 26.69 8.01 -1.64
C ALA A 357 27.44 9.30 -1.36
N ARG A 358 27.71 9.60 -0.10
CA ARG A 358 28.46 10.82 0.30
C ARG A 358 29.90 10.81 -0.17
N ASP A 359 30.60 9.68 -0.03
CA ASP A 359 31.99 9.51 -0.48
C ASP A 359 32.11 9.67 -1.99
N ASN A 360 31.07 9.28 -2.75
CA ASN A 360 31.00 9.44 -4.21
C ASN A 360 30.28 10.70 -4.67
N LYS A 361 30.04 11.67 -3.77
CA LYS A 361 29.37 12.96 -4.05
C LYS A 361 27.99 12.81 -4.67
N ILE A 362 27.27 11.75 -4.31
CA ILE A 362 25.87 11.56 -4.65
C ILE A 362 25.04 12.29 -3.60
N PRO A 363 24.23 13.29 -3.98
CA PRO A 363 23.40 14.01 -3.02
C PRO A 363 22.41 13.11 -2.31
N VAL A 364 22.40 13.21 -0.98
CA VAL A 364 21.48 12.51 -0.09
C VAL A 364 20.64 13.56 0.63
N GLY A 365 19.35 13.30 0.79
CA GLY A 365 18.44 14.16 1.52
C GLY A 365 18.77 14.22 3.03
N PRO A 366 18.27 15.24 3.74
CA PRO A 366 18.57 15.42 5.17
C PRO A 366 17.87 14.41 6.08
N GLY A 367 17.08 13.51 5.53
CA GLY A 367 16.24 12.56 6.24
C GLY A 367 14.78 12.98 6.25
N ARG A 368 13.92 12.01 6.46
CA ARG A 368 12.45 12.18 6.48
C ARG A 368 11.79 11.12 7.36
N GLY A 369 10.48 11.28 7.58
CA GLY A 369 9.69 10.30 8.30
C GLY A 369 10.09 10.15 9.77
N SER A 370 9.92 8.94 10.30
CA SER A 370 10.18 8.64 11.71
C SER A 370 11.66 8.50 12.04
N ALA A 371 12.50 8.17 11.06
CA ALA A 371 13.95 8.01 11.26
C ALA A 371 14.64 9.28 11.77
N ALA A 372 14.06 10.46 11.47
CA ALA A 372 14.53 11.73 12.01
C ALA A 372 14.48 11.81 13.57
N GLY A 373 13.70 10.94 14.23
CA GLY A 373 13.64 10.85 15.69
C GLY A 373 14.81 10.09 16.34
N SER A 374 15.73 9.50 15.56
CA SER A 374 16.85 8.72 16.08
C SER A 374 18.15 9.53 16.17
N LEU A 375 18.73 9.58 17.36
CA LEU A 375 20.05 10.18 17.59
C LEU A 375 21.17 9.32 17.01
N VAL A 376 21.02 7.99 17.02
CA VAL A 376 21.94 7.08 16.34
C VAL A 376 21.96 7.35 14.84
N ALA A 377 20.79 7.53 14.20
CA ALA A 377 20.70 7.88 12.78
C ALA A 377 21.35 9.26 12.49
N TYR A 378 21.18 10.24 13.36
CA TYR A 378 21.82 11.54 13.27
C TYR A 378 23.34 11.43 13.40
N SER A 379 23.83 10.69 14.41
CA SER A 379 25.25 10.45 14.65
C SER A 379 25.92 9.74 13.47
N LEU A 380 25.28 8.71 12.93
CA LEU A 380 25.75 7.97 11.76
C LEU A 380 25.63 8.76 10.44
N LYS A 381 25.17 10.01 10.49
CA LYS A 381 24.90 10.83 9.30
C LYS A 381 23.86 10.22 8.32
N ILE A 382 23.02 9.33 8.82
CA ILE A 382 21.84 8.83 8.09
C ILE A 382 20.84 9.97 7.91
N THR A 383 20.60 10.74 8.98
CA THR A 383 19.83 11.97 8.93
C THR A 383 20.69 13.18 9.29
N ASN A 384 20.23 14.40 8.88
CA ASN A 384 20.87 15.67 9.23
C ASN A 384 19.99 16.52 10.17
N ILE A 385 19.03 15.88 10.85
CA ILE A 385 18.10 16.52 11.77
C ILE A 385 18.45 16.07 13.18
N ASP A 386 18.77 17.02 14.05
CA ASP A 386 19.05 16.77 15.46
C ASP A 386 17.74 16.48 16.22
N PRO A 387 17.49 15.20 16.64
CA PRO A 387 16.22 14.84 17.26
C PRO A 387 16.02 15.46 18.65
N ILE A 388 17.08 15.68 19.40
CA ILE A 388 17.01 16.27 20.73
C ILE A 388 16.61 17.73 20.62
N TYR A 389 17.27 18.45 19.74
CA TYR A 389 16.95 19.85 19.55
C TYR A 389 15.52 20.08 19.08
N HIS A 390 15.01 19.26 18.17
CA HIS A 390 13.66 19.37 17.64
C HIS A 390 12.60 18.64 18.48
N GLY A 391 12.95 18.09 19.64
CA GLY A 391 12.02 17.39 20.53
C GLY A 391 11.39 16.15 19.88
N LEU A 392 12.13 15.47 18.99
CA LEU A 392 11.63 14.28 18.28
C LEU A 392 11.82 13.03 19.14
N LEU A 393 10.81 12.15 19.09
CA LEU A 393 10.74 10.97 19.92
C LEU A 393 11.25 9.75 19.17
N PHE A 394 12.16 8.97 19.79
CA PHE A 394 12.71 7.73 19.21
C PHE A 394 11.65 6.65 19.12
N GLU A 395 10.73 6.57 20.08
CA GLU A 395 9.68 5.56 20.14
C GLU A 395 8.68 5.65 18.99
N ARG A 396 8.59 6.79 18.33
CA ARG A 396 7.85 6.92 17.08
C ARG A 396 8.52 6.14 15.94
N PHE A 397 9.83 6.04 15.94
CA PHE A 397 10.61 5.32 14.95
C PHE A 397 10.75 3.84 15.33
N LEU A 398 11.24 3.55 16.53
CA LEU A 398 11.45 2.20 17.03
C LEU A 398 10.83 2.04 18.42
N ASN A 399 9.89 1.12 18.54
CA ASN A 399 9.11 0.89 19.76
C ASN A 399 9.06 -0.61 20.06
N PRO A 400 9.56 -1.08 21.22
CA PRO A 400 9.59 -2.49 21.60
C PRO A 400 8.19 -3.09 21.80
N GLU A 401 7.20 -2.26 22.13
CA GLU A 401 5.80 -2.68 22.27
C GLU A 401 5.14 -2.95 20.90
N ARG A 402 5.83 -2.58 19.84
CA ARG A 402 5.41 -2.69 18.46
C ARG A 402 6.26 -3.74 17.73
N LYS A 403 5.63 -4.77 17.20
CA LYS A 403 6.29 -5.80 16.37
C LYS A 403 6.58 -5.36 14.91
N SER A 404 6.60 -4.05 14.60
CA SER A 404 6.89 -3.59 13.25
C SER A 404 8.36 -3.21 13.10
N MET A 405 8.90 -3.51 11.93
CA MET A 405 10.27 -3.20 11.57
C MET A 405 10.50 -1.69 11.39
N PRO A 406 11.73 -1.19 11.60
CA PRO A 406 12.09 0.17 11.26
C PRO A 406 12.03 0.40 9.75
N ASP A 407 11.64 1.59 9.33
CA ASP A 407 11.61 2.00 7.92
C ASP A 407 12.39 3.32 7.78
N VAL A 408 13.48 3.29 7.04
CA VAL A 408 14.34 4.45 6.78
C VAL A 408 14.23 4.82 5.31
N ASP A 409 13.40 5.82 5.05
CA ASP A 409 13.29 6.43 3.74
C ASP A 409 14.53 7.27 3.43
N THR A 410 15.23 6.99 2.32
CA THR A 410 16.40 7.74 1.90
C THR A 410 16.17 8.40 0.56
N ASP A 411 16.26 9.73 0.53
CA ASP A 411 16.17 10.51 -0.70
C ASP A 411 17.55 10.62 -1.37
N PHE A 412 17.65 10.22 -2.64
CA PHE A 412 18.84 10.38 -3.47
C PHE A 412 18.57 11.30 -4.67
N CYS A 413 19.62 11.88 -5.21
CA CYS A 413 19.55 12.50 -6.53
C CYS A 413 18.99 11.52 -7.57
N ILE A 414 17.94 11.91 -8.29
CA ILE A 414 17.22 11.01 -9.21
C ILE A 414 18.14 10.45 -10.31
N GLU A 415 19.12 11.22 -10.77
CA GLU A 415 20.05 10.82 -11.83
C GLU A 415 21.08 9.76 -11.36
N LYS A 416 21.30 9.65 -10.04
CA LYS A 416 22.29 8.75 -9.44
C LYS A 416 21.66 7.60 -8.62
N ARG A 417 20.33 7.55 -8.56
CA ARG A 417 19.62 6.51 -7.81
C ARG A 417 19.99 5.09 -8.28
N ASP A 418 20.10 4.88 -9.59
CA ASP A 418 20.41 3.56 -10.16
C ASP A 418 21.85 3.12 -9.84
N GLU A 419 22.77 4.08 -9.66
CA GLU A 419 24.14 3.81 -9.19
C GLU A 419 24.10 3.26 -7.75
N MET A 420 23.22 3.78 -6.91
CA MET A 420 23.01 3.26 -5.55
C MET A 420 22.48 1.84 -5.54
N ILE A 421 21.52 1.52 -6.42
CA ILE A 421 20.99 0.14 -6.55
C ILE A 421 22.09 -0.80 -7.02
N LYS A 422 22.93 -0.39 -7.96
CA LYS A 422 24.09 -1.18 -8.40
C LYS A 422 25.07 -1.42 -7.26
N TYR A 423 25.37 -0.39 -6.48
CA TYR A 423 26.27 -0.52 -5.33
C TYR A 423 25.78 -1.58 -4.32
N VAL A 424 24.51 -1.47 -3.88
CA VAL A 424 23.98 -2.43 -2.91
C VAL A 424 23.91 -3.85 -3.48
N THR A 425 23.62 -3.99 -4.77
CA THR A 425 23.61 -5.28 -5.46
C THR A 425 25.00 -5.92 -5.49
N GLN A 426 26.03 -5.12 -5.79
CA GLN A 426 27.43 -5.59 -5.78
C GLN A 426 27.93 -5.90 -4.36
N LYS A 427 27.59 -5.04 -3.40
CA LYS A 427 28.06 -5.16 -2.01
C LYS A 427 27.43 -6.33 -1.27
N TYR A 428 26.12 -6.49 -1.37
CA TYR A 428 25.35 -7.48 -0.61
C TYR A 428 25.08 -8.78 -1.39
N GLY A 429 25.38 -8.79 -2.69
CA GLY A 429 25.27 -9.95 -3.57
C GLY A 429 24.07 -9.90 -4.50
N GLU A 430 24.26 -10.29 -5.76
CA GLU A 430 23.22 -10.32 -6.80
C GLU A 430 22.04 -11.25 -6.48
N LYS A 431 22.28 -12.28 -5.65
CA LYS A 431 21.25 -13.21 -5.22
C LYS A 431 20.43 -12.70 -4.02
N ASN A 432 20.92 -11.69 -3.33
CA ASN A 432 20.38 -11.18 -2.08
C ASN A 432 19.65 -9.85 -2.23
N VAL A 433 19.68 -9.24 -3.44
CA VAL A 433 19.12 -7.92 -3.70
C VAL A 433 18.17 -7.99 -4.88
N ALA A 434 16.96 -7.46 -4.72
CA ALA A 434 15.98 -7.31 -5.80
C ALA A 434 15.14 -6.05 -5.62
N GLN A 435 14.66 -5.48 -6.72
CA GLN A 435 13.65 -4.43 -6.67
C GLN A 435 12.26 -5.03 -6.42
N ILE A 436 11.34 -4.25 -5.89
CA ILE A 436 10.00 -4.72 -5.55
C ILE A 436 9.08 -4.54 -6.74
N ILE A 437 8.24 -5.56 -7.02
CA ILE A 437 7.18 -5.49 -8.02
C ILE A 437 6.04 -4.57 -7.55
N THR A 438 5.34 -3.99 -8.51
CA THR A 438 4.03 -3.35 -8.32
C THR A 438 3.04 -3.82 -9.36
N PHE A 439 1.74 -3.76 -9.05
CA PHE A 439 0.68 -4.10 -9.98
C PHE A 439 -0.17 -2.88 -10.32
N ASN A 440 -0.38 -2.65 -11.62
CA ASN A 440 -1.29 -1.64 -12.12
C ASN A 440 -2.67 -2.27 -12.27
N ARG A 441 -3.63 -1.81 -11.48
CA ARG A 441 -5.01 -2.29 -11.50
C ARG A 441 -5.86 -1.49 -12.49
N MET A 442 -6.88 -2.15 -13.04
CA MET A 442 -7.87 -1.53 -13.92
C MET A 442 -8.82 -0.66 -13.08
N THR A 443 -8.48 0.63 -12.93
CA THR A 443 -9.35 1.59 -12.25
C THR A 443 -10.63 1.85 -13.06
N SER A 444 -11.70 2.35 -12.42
CA SER A 444 -12.97 2.66 -13.06
C SER A 444 -12.85 3.43 -14.37
N LYS A 445 -11.99 4.46 -14.41
CA LYS A 445 -11.77 5.25 -15.64
C LYS A 445 -10.99 4.49 -16.71
N ALA A 446 -10.04 3.64 -16.30
CA ALA A 446 -9.23 2.86 -17.22
C ALA A 446 -10.05 1.70 -17.83
N VAL A 447 -10.71 0.91 -16.98
CA VAL A 447 -11.52 -0.22 -17.45
C VAL A 447 -12.66 0.23 -18.35
N LEU A 448 -13.30 1.35 -18.02
CA LEU A 448 -14.37 1.90 -18.84
C LEU A 448 -13.89 2.23 -20.27
N LYS A 449 -12.71 2.81 -20.43
CA LYS A 449 -12.10 3.09 -21.75
C LYS A 449 -11.64 1.80 -22.45
N ASP A 450 -11.06 0.86 -21.74
CA ASP A 450 -10.59 -0.40 -22.31
C ASP A 450 -11.76 -1.23 -22.84
N VAL A 451 -12.85 -1.39 -22.08
CA VAL A 451 -14.06 -2.10 -22.50
C VAL A 451 -14.78 -1.38 -23.65
N ALA A 452 -14.86 -0.04 -23.61
CA ALA A 452 -15.40 0.74 -24.74
C ALA A 452 -14.65 0.44 -26.05
N ARG A 453 -13.31 0.39 -25.99
CA ARG A 453 -12.48 0.09 -27.15
C ARG A 453 -12.78 -1.31 -27.72
N VAL A 454 -12.90 -2.34 -26.90
CA VAL A 454 -13.17 -3.70 -27.40
C VAL A 454 -14.61 -3.88 -27.88
N LEU A 455 -15.54 -3.07 -27.42
CA LEU A 455 -16.92 -2.96 -27.93
C LEU A 455 -17.05 -2.06 -29.16
N ASN A 456 -15.95 -1.48 -29.64
CA ASN A 456 -15.94 -0.52 -30.74
C ASN A 456 -16.77 0.76 -30.45
N ILE A 457 -16.88 1.15 -29.18
CA ILE A 457 -17.54 2.41 -28.77
C ILE A 457 -16.59 3.58 -29.05
N PRO A 458 -17.07 4.69 -29.66
CA PRO A 458 -16.21 5.83 -29.97
C PRO A 458 -15.52 6.42 -28.74
N TYR A 459 -14.24 6.81 -28.89
CA TYR A 459 -13.47 7.42 -27.80
C TYR A 459 -14.15 8.63 -27.19
N SER A 460 -14.84 9.47 -28.01
CA SER A 460 -15.57 10.65 -27.54
C SER A 460 -16.67 10.30 -26.52
N GLU A 461 -17.36 9.17 -26.70
CA GLU A 461 -18.39 8.70 -25.76
C GLU A 461 -17.77 8.16 -24.48
N SER A 462 -16.74 7.33 -24.63
CA SER A 462 -16.04 6.81 -23.45
C SER A 462 -15.37 7.92 -22.64
N ASP A 463 -14.87 8.96 -23.27
CA ASP A 463 -14.27 10.13 -22.60
C ASP A 463 -15.32 10.97 -21.87
N LYS A 464 -16.50 11.17 -22.46
CA LYS A 464 -17.62 11.83 -21.78
C LYS A 464 -18.04 11.08 -20.52
N MET A 465 -18.24 9.76 -20.61
CA MET A 465 -18.60 8.91 -19.46
C MET A 465 -17.54 8.94 -18.38
N THR A 466 -16.26 8.83 -18.74
CA THR A 466 -15.15 8.87 -17.75
C THR A 466 -15.00 10.22 -17.05
N LYS A 467 -15.38 11.32 -17.69
CA LYS A 467 -15.38 12.66 -17.08
C LYS A 467 -16.46 12.83 -16.01
N MET A 468 -17.55 12.09 -16.10
CA MET A 468 -18.62 12.07 -15.10
C MET A 468 -18.21 11.34 -13.83
N ILE A 469 -17.14 10.51 -13.85
CA ILE A 469 -16.67 9.78 -12.68
C ILE A 469 -15.87 10.74 -11.78
N PRO A 470 -16.35 11.07 -10.59
CA PRO A 470 -15.64 11.94 -9.67
C PRO A 470 -14.37 11.26 -9.15
N VAL A 471 -13.37 12.09 -8.86
CA VAL A 471 -12.09 11.64 -8.28
C VAL A 471 -11.95 12.28 -6.91
N THR A 472 -12.01 11.46 -5.86
CA THR A 472 -11.84 11.91 -4.48
C THR A 472 -10.47 11.47 -3.96
N ARG A 473 -9.65 12.41 -3.52
CA ARG A 473 -8.28 12.13 -3.03
C ARG A 473 -7.44 11.28 -4.00
N GLY A 474 -7.53 11.56 -5.29
CA GLY A 474 -6.83 10.82 -6.34
C GLY A 474 -7.42 9.46 -6.71
N LYS A 475 -8.46 9.00 -6.04
CA LYS A 475 -9.15 7.74 -6.35
C LYS A 475 -10.47 8.03 -7.06
N PRO A 476 -10.70 7.51 -8.26
CA PRO A 476 -11.99 7.61 -8.94
C PRO A 476 -13.04 6.76 -8.21
N ALA A 477 -14.30 7.20 -8.25
CA ALA A 477 -15.41 6.43 -7.72
C ALA A 477 -15.53 5.07 -8.45
N LYS A 478 -15.88 4.01 -7.72
CA LYS A 478 -16.09 2.68 -8.31
C LYS A 478 -17.32 2.67 -9.22
N LEU A 479 -17.26 1.94 -10.33
CA LEU A 479 -18.34 1.85 -11.30
C LEU A 479 -19.63 1.30 -10.66
N LYS A 480 -19.51 0.30 -9.77
CA LYS A 480 -20.67 -0.24 -9.03
C LYS A 480 -21.43 0.87 -8.25
N VAL A 481 -20.72 1.83 -7.69
CA VAL A 481 -21.32 2.99 -7.01
C VAL A 481 -21.96 3.94 -8.03
N MET A 482 -21.31 4.14 -9.19
CA MET A 482 -21.79 5.03 -10.24
C MET A 482 -23.15 4.63 -10.81
N VAL A 483 -23.47 3.32 -10.83
CA VAL A 483 -24.74 2.79 -11.33
C VAL A 483 -25.75 2.48 -10.21
N SER A 484 -25.38 2.61 -8.97
CA SER A 484 -26.25 2.36 -7.81
C SER A 484 -27.22 3.53 -7.54
N ASN A 485 -28.15 3.32 -6.60
CA ASN A 485 -29.01 4.40 -6.12
C ASN A 485 -28.25 5.48 -5.33
N GLU A 486 -27.01 5.21 -4.94
CA GLU A 486 -26.10 6.13 -4.28
C GLU A 486 -25.13 6.82 -5.27
N THR A 487 -25.51 6.87 -6.55
CA THR A 487 -24.64 7.42 -7.59
C THR A 487 -24.24 8.87 -7.34
N PRO A 488 -22.95 9.21 -7.48
CA PRO A 488 -22.52 10.62 -7.40
C PRO A 488 -22.80 11.40 -8.69
N SER A 489 -23.35 10.77 -9.72
CA SER A 489 -23.71 11.38 -11.00
C SER A 489 -24.99 10.76 -11.56
N GLN A 490 -26.10 11.47 -11.40
CA GLN A 490 -27.38 11.00 -11.91
C GLN A 490 -27.35 10.85 -13.43
N GLU A 491 -26.72 11.77 -14.16
CA GLU A 491 -26.57 11.69 -15.62
C GLU A 491 -25.85 10.39 -16.06
N PHE A 492 -24.85 9.95 -15.29
CA PHE A 492 -24.17 8.70 -15.57
C PHE A 492 -25.11 7.49 -15.39
N LYS A 493 -25.87 7.50 -14.29
CA LYS A 493 -26.85 6.45 -14.00
C LYS A 493 -28.01 6.44 -14.99
N ASP A 494 -28.52 7.59 -15.39
CA ASP A 494 -29.61 7.69 -16.36
C ASP A 494 -29.21 7.10 -17.72
N LYS A 495 -27.96 7.32 -18.15
CA LYS A 495 -27.42 6.68 -19.37
C LYS A 495 -27.33 5.16 -19.23
N TYR A 496 -26.90 4.68 -18.07
CA TYR A 496 -26.87 3.25 -17.77
C TYR A 496 -28.27 2.63 -17.78
N ASP A 497 -29.27 3.31 -17.19
CA ASP A 497 -30.66 2.81 -17.09
C ASP A 497 -31.40 2.85 -18.43
N GLN A 498 -31.13 3.83 -19.30
CA GLN A 498 -31.88 4.10 -20.50
C GLN A 498 -31.28 3.47 -21.77
N ASP A 499 -29.97 3.31 -21.84
CA ASP A 499 -29.27 2.82 -23.03
C ASP A 499 -28.74 1.37 -22.82
N PRO A 500 -29.32 0.37 -23.54
CA PRO A 500 -28.88 -1.01 -23.41
C PRO A 500 -27.40 -1.25 -23.79
N ILE A 501 -26.83 -0.45 -24.69
CA ILE A 501 -25.43 -0.55 -25.10
C ILE A 501 -24.54 -0.05 -23.96
N VAL A 502 -24.90 1.10 -23.37
CA VAL A 502 -24.19 1.65 -22.22
C VAL A 502 -24.30 0.70 -21.02
N ARG A 503 -25.46 0.10 -20.79
CA ARG A 503 -25.66 -0.90 -19.72
C ARG A 503 -24.73 -2.08 -19.91
N ARG A 504 -24.72 -2.73 -21.07
CA ARG A 504 -23.86 -3.86 -21.38
C ARG A 504 -22.38 -3.51 -21.20
N TRP A 505 -21.97 -2.34 -21.69
CA TRP A 505 -20.61 -1.84 -21.52
C TRP A 505 -20.22 -1.70 -20.05
N LEU A 506 -21.09 -1.07 -19.25
CA LEU A 506 -20.83 -0.86 -17.83
C LEU A 506 -20.88 -2.16 -17.03
N ASP A 507 -21.78 -3.07 -17.32
CA ASP A 507 -21.87 -4.37 -16.65
C ASP A 507 -20.58 -5.18 -16.84
N MET A 508 -20.04 -5.22 -18.06
CA MET A 508 -18.73 -5.82 -18.30
C MET A 508 -17.61 -5.11 -17.53
N ALA A 509 -17.58 -3.78 -17.59
CA ALA A 509 -16.55 -3.00 -16.92
C ALA A 509 -16.57 -3.17 -15.39
N ILE A 510 -17.76 -3.24 -14.78
CA ILE A 510 -17.93 -3.45 -13.32
C ILE A 510 -17.35 -4.79 -12.88
N ARG A 511 -17.51 -5.86 -13.69
CA ARG A 511 -17.05 -7.21 -13.34
C ARG A 511 -15.54 -7.35 -13.36
N ILE A 512 -14.85 -6.57 -14.21
CA ILE A 512 -13.38 -6.59 -14.32
C ILE A 512 -12.72 -5.34 -13.71
N GLU A 513 -13.50 -4.46 -13.08
CA GLU A 513 -12.94 -3.31 -12.35
C GLU A 513 -12.10 -3.80 -11.15
N GLY A 514 -10.88 -3.33 -11.06
CA GLY A 514 -9.96 -3.66 -9.96
C GLY A 514 -9.02 -4.81 -10.25
N THR A 515 -9.22 -5.59 -11.32
CA THR A 515 -8.30 -6.65 -11.73
C THR A 515 -6.93 -6.11 -12.12
N ASN A 516 -5.91 -6.94 -11.95
CA ASN A 516 -4.54 -6.60 -12.30
C ASN A 516 -4.37 -6.58 -13.83
N LYS A 517 -3.79 -5.51 -14.35
CA LYS A 517 -3.59 -5.31 -15.79
C LYS A 517 -2.15 -5.59 -16.21
N THR A 518 -1.20 -5.00 -15.51
CA THR A 518 0.23 -5.13 -15.80
C THR A 518 1.02 -5.06 -14.51
N PHE A 519 2.21 -5.61 -14.52
CA PHE A 519 3.16 -5.37 -13.45
C PHE A 519 4.11 -4.20 -13.80
N GLY A 520 4.71 -3.63 -12.79
CA GLY A 520 5.74 -2.60 -12.87
C GLY A 520 6.80 -2.80 -11.80
N VAL A 521 7.69 -1.84 -11.67
CA VAL A 521 8.71 -1.83 -10.62
C VAL A 521 8.39 -0.72 -9.63
N HIS A 522 8.51 -1.00 -8.36
CA HIS A 522 8.32 0.01 -7.31
C HIS A 522 9.32 1.16 -7.47
N ALA A 523 8.81 2.38 -7.37
CA ALA A 523 9.62 3.58 -7.64
C ALA A 523 10.84 3.73 -6.72
N ALA A 524 10.81 3.15 -5.52
CA ALA A 524 11.83 3.32 -4.50
C ALA A 524 12.31 2.00 -3.87
N GLY A 525 11.42 1.02 -3.70
CA GLY A 525 11.65 -0.16 -2.86
C GLY A 525 12.67 -1.14 -3.43
N VAL A 526 13.65 -1.48 -2.60
CA VAL A 526 14.64 -2.52 -2.84
C VAL A 526 14.66 -3.44 -1.61
N VAL A 527 14.69 -4.74 -1.83
CA VAL A 527 14.85 -5.74 -0.77
C VAL A 527 16.32 -6.16 -0.71
N ILE A 528 16.87 -6.20 0.50
CA ILE A 528 18.19 -6.75 0.78
C ILE A 528 18.01 -7.84 1.83
N SER A 529 18.43 -9.08 1.54
CA SER A 529 18.28 -10.24 2.41
C SER A 529 19.63 -10.78 2.86
N SER A 530 19.66 -11.42 4.04
CA SER A 530 20.81 -12.19 4.52
C SER A 530 20.99 -13.52 3.76
N GLU A 531 19.92 -14.05 3.21
CA GLU A 531 19.86 -15.31 2.47
C GLU A 531 19.56 -15.06 0.99
N PRO A 532 19.87 -15.97 0.08
CA PRO A 532 19.47 -15.86 -1.31
C PRO A 532 17.96 -15.68 -1.42
N LEU A 533 17.53 -14.61 -2.11
CA LEU A 533 16.11 -14.24 -2.22
C LEU A 533 15.28 -15.33 -2.89
N ASP A 534 15.85 -16.10 -3.81
CA ASP A 534 15.13 -17.17 -4.52
C ASP A 534 14.75 -18.38 -3.64
N GLU A 535 15.23 -18.41 -2.40
CA GLU A 535 14.81 -19.38 -1.37
C GLU A 535 13.62 -18.89 -0.53
N ILE A 536 13.29 -17.60 -0.66
CA ILE A 536 12.24 -16.94 0.14
C ILE A 536 11.07 -16.50 -0.75
N VAL A 537 11.39 -15.89 -1.88
CA VAL A 537 10.41 -15.29 -2.82
C VAL A 537 10.74 -15.66 -4.26
N PRO A 538 9.74 -15.94 -5.10
CA PRO A 538 9.98 -16.10 -6.52
C PRO A 538 10.43 -14.77 -7.13
N LEU A 539 11.41 -14.87 -8.06
CA LEU A 539 12.03 -13.74 -8.72
C LEU A 539 11.74 -13.76 -10.23
N GLN A 540 11.76 -12.59 -10.84
CA GLN A 540 11.65 -12.43 -12.29
C GLN A 540 12.50 -11.25 -12.79
N LYS A 541 12.62 -11.11 -14.10
CA LYS A 541 13.21 -9.93 -14.75
C LYS A 541 12.11 -8.97 -15.19
N ASN A 542 12.37 -7.67 -15.02
CA ASN A 542 11.58 -6.64 -15.68
C ASN A 542 12.01 -6.49 -17.16
N ASN A 543 11.37 -5.58 -17.88
CA ASN A 543 11.68 -5.33 -19.30
C ASN A 543 13.12 -4.80 -19.53
N ASP A 544 13.72 -4.18 -18.54
CA ASP A 544 15.08 -3.63 -18.59
C ASP A 544 16.14 -4.65 -18.13
N GLY A 545 15.71 -5.86 -17.76
CA GLY A 545 16.58 -6.96 -17.33
C GLY A 545 16.94 -6.94 -15.83
N ALA A 546 16.43 -5.98 -15.05
CA ALA A 546 16.64 -5.96 -13.61
C ALA A 546 15.83 -7.06 -12.91
N VAL A 547 16.40 -7.65 -11.86
CA VAL A 547 15.74 -8.65 -11.03
C VAL A 547 14.74 -7.98 -10.11
N ILE A 548 13.50 -8.47 -10.13
CA ILE A 548 12.41 -8.00 -9.27
C ILE A 548 11.76 -9.17 -8.56
N THR A 549 11.18 -8.91 -7.39
CA THR A 549 10.37 -9.91 -6.65
C THR A 549 9.06 -10.16 -7.36
N GLN A 550 8.45 -11.34 -7.16
CA GLN A 550 7.07 -11.61 -7.60
C GLN A 550 6.03 -11.21 -6.56
N TYR A 551 6.43 -10.89 -5.35
CA TYR A 551 5.53 -10.39 -4.31
C TYR A 551 5.69 -8.89 -4.12
N TYR A 552 4.57 -8.22 -3.88
CA TYR A 552 4.56 -6.78 -3.62
C TYR A 552 4.88 -6.49 -2.13
N MET A 553 4.98 -5.22 -1.80
CA MET A 553 5.58 -4.74 -0.54
C MET A 553 4.99 -5.38 0.73
N GLU A 554 3.65 -5.38 0.88
CA GLU A 554 2.99 -5.88 2.09
C GLU A 554 3.13 -7.40 2.26
N ASP A 555 3.37 -8.12 1.18
CA ASP A 555 3.63 -9.56 1.21
C ASP A 555 5.08 -9.86 1.60
N LEU A 556 6.02 -9.05 1.12
CA LEU A 556 7.42 -9.16 1.51
C LEU A 556 7.62 -8.88 3.02
N GLU A 557 6.93 -7.87 3.55
CA GLU A 557 6.92 -7.59 5.00
C GLU A 557 6.39 -8.79 5.80
N SER A 558 5.35 -9.46 5.29
CA SER A 558 4.79 -10.65 5.94
C SER A 558 5.73 -11.85 5.95
N LEU A 559 6.68 -11.90 5.00
CA LEU A 559 7.76 -12.89 4.93
C LEU A 559 8.98 -12.51 5.78
N GLY A 560 8.93 -11.37 6.46
CA GLY A 560 10.03 -10.88 7.28
C GLY A 560 11.12 -10.14 6.50
N LEU A 561 10.92 -9.87 5.21
CA LEU A 561 11.90 -9.13 4.39
C LEU A 561 11.76 -7.63 4.64
N LEU A 562 12.92 -6.96 4.73
CA LEU A 562 13.01 -5.53 4.91
C LEU A 562 13.09 -4.81 3.58
N LYS A 563 12.21 -3.85 3.42
CA LYS A 563 12.27 -2.88 2.33
C LYS A 563 13.25 -1.76 2.66
N MET A 564 14.10 -1.42 1.71
CA MET A 564 14.94 -0.23 1.74
C MET A 564 14.42 0.74 0.69
N ASP A 565 14.03 1.95 1.09
CA ASP A 565 13.50 2.93 0.17
C ASP A 565 14.57 3.86 -0.38
N PHE A 566 14.90 3.67 -1.66
CA PHE A 566 15.79 4.53 -2.44
C PHE A 566 14.96 5.48 -3.29
N LEU A 567 14.52 6.57 -2.67
CA LEU A 567 13.66 7.57 -3.30
C LEU A 567 14.47 8.49 -4.21
N GLY A 568 14.02 8.70 -5.44
CA GLY A 568 14.61 9.67 -6.37
C GLY A 568 13.96 11.05 -6.22
N LEU A 569 14.71 12.04 -5.75
CA LEU A 569 14.24 13.41 -5.57
C LEU A 569 14.88 14.38 -6.56
N ARG A 570 14.08 14.96 -7.47
CA ARG A 570 14.55 15.93 -8.48
C ARG A 570 15.15 17.19 -7.86
N ASN A 571 14.65 17.62 -6.70
CA ASN A 571 15.16 18.79 -6.01
C ASN A 571 16.61 18.63 -5.60
N LEU A 572 17.05 17.43 -5.20
CA LEU A 572 18.46 17.16 -4.91
C LEU A 572 19.34 17.32 -6.15
N THR A 573 18.85 16.87 -7.30
CA THR A 573 19.54 17.06 -8.58
C THR A 573 19.64 18.56 -8.94
N THR A 574 18.56 19.31 -8.76
CA THR A 574 18.54 20.75 -9.02
C THR A 574 19.53 21.49 -8.12
N ILE A 575 19.56 21.14 -6.83
CA ILE A 575 20.49 21.74 -5.85
C ILE A 575 21.93 21.40 -6.22
N GLN A 576 22.23 20.14 -6.57
CA GLN A 576 23.57 19.74 -7.01
C GLN A 576 24.03 20.54 -8.22
N ARG A 577 23.20 20.61 -9.26
CA ARG A 577 23.52 21.37 -10.47
C ARG A 577 23.72 22.86 -10.20
N ALA A 578 22.92 23.42 -9.29
CA ALA A 578 23.06 24.82 -8.89
C ALA A 578 24.41 25.07 -8.19
N THR A 579 24.81 24.19 -7.25
CA THR A 579 26.11 24.31 -6.57
C THR A 579 27.28 24.12 -7.54
N GLU A 580 27.21 23.18 -8.49
CA GLU A 580 28.22 23.00 -9.54
C GLU A 580 28.34 24.21 -10.45
N LEU A 581 27.22 24.85 -10.82
CA LEU A 581 27.22 26.09 -11.62
C LEU A 581 27.81 27.26 -10.84
N ILE A 582 27.53 27.39 -9.54
CA ILE A 582 28.12 28.41 -8.69
C ILE A 582 29.66 28.20 -8.59
N GLU A 583 30.10 26.96 -8.40
CA GLU A 583 31.53 26.64 -8.33
C GLU A 583 32.22 27.01 -9.65
N LYS A 584 31.62 26.64 -10.79
CA LYS A 584 32.17 26.96 -12.13
C LYS A 584 32.16 28.46 -12.44
N SER A 585 31.13 29.19 -12.06
CA SER A 585 30.97 30.60 -12.43
C SER A 585 31.63 31.59 -11.45
N GLN A 586 31.69 31.23 -10.17
CA GLN A 586 32.15 32.14 -9.13
C GLN A 586 33.36 31.61 -8.34
N ASN A 587 33.81 30.38 -8.66
CA ASN A 587 34.89 29.71 -7.94
C ASN A 587 34.61 29.57 -6.43
N ILE A 588 33.31 29.47 -6.08
CA ILE A 588 32.84 29.30 -4.68
C ILE A 588 32.35 27.86 -4.52
N LYS A 589 33.05 27.08 -3.69
CA LYS A 589 32.59 25.74 -3.33
C LYS A 589 31.64 25.81 -2.13
N LEU A 590 30.39 25.43 -2.36
CA LEU A 590 29.36 25.38 -1.33
C LEU A 590 29.27 23.97 -0.75
N ASP A 591 29.49 23.83 0.56
CA ASP A 591 29.15 22.63 1.31
C ASP A 591 27.77 22.84 1.95
N LEU A 592 26.77 22.13 1.44
CA LEU A 592 25.38 22.28 1.89
C LEU A 592 25.17 21.74 3.29
N ASP A 593 25.98 20.79 3.74
CA ASP A 593 25.91 20.24 5.11
C ASP A 593 26.45 21.22 6.16
N GLN A 594 27.23 22.21 5.71
CA GLN A 594 27.79 23.26 6.56
C GLN A 594 27.03 24.59 6.47
N LEU A 595 26.01 24.68 5.63
CA LEU A 595 25.16 25.86 5.63
C LEU A 595 24.57 26.07 7.02
N PRO A 596 24.52 27.31 7.54
CA PRO A 596 23.90 27.61 8.83
C PRO A 596 22.37 27.55 8.68
N ILE A 597 21.85 26.35 8.45
CA ILE A 597 20.41 26.05 8.49
C ILE A 597 19.88 26.31 9.91
N ASP A 598 20.77 26.25 10.87
CA ASP A 598 20.48 26.51 12.26
C ASP A 598 20.53 28.01 12.56
N GLU A 599 19.40 28.66 12.42
CA GLU A 599 19.18 30.03 12.88
C GLU A 599 19.41 30.18 14.38
N ARG A 600 19.43 29.13 15.14
CA ARG A 600 19.49 29.06 16.60
C ARG A 600 20.74 29.75 17.16
N LYS A 601 21.90 29.41 16.57
CA LYS A 601 23.14 30.06 17.00
C LYS A 601 23.00 31.59 16.88
N SER A 602 22.37 32.04 15.81
CA SER A 602 22.12 33.49 15.56
C SER A 602 21.00 34.05 16.42
N LEU A 603 19.87 33.34 16.54
CA LEU A 603 18.74 33.72 17.39
C LEU A 603 19.14 33.72 18.87
N ARG A 604 19.93 32.71 19.31
CA ARG A 604 20.48 32.67 20.68
C ARG A 604 21.45 33.82 20.96
N LYS A 605 22.30 34.16 19.99
CA LYS A 605 23.19 35.31 20.11
C LYS A 605 22.38 36.63 20.16
N LEU A 606 21.30 36.72 19.37
CA LEU A 606 20.40 37.87 19.39
C LEU A 606 19.66 37.98 20.73
N SER A 607 19.09 36.91 21.25
CA SER A 607 18.40 36.89 22.55
C SER A 607 19.32 37.16 23.73
N GLN A 608 20.60 36.82 23.60
CA GLN A 608 21.64 37.11 24.61
C GLN A 608 22.27 38.50 24.44
N GLY A 609 21.79 39.32 23.52
CA GLY A 609 22.36 40.64 23.24
C GLY A 609 23.77 40.63 22.64
N LYS A 610 24.26 39.45 22.22
CA LYS A 610 25.60 39.32 21.59
C LYS A 610 25.66 39.82 20.15
N ILE A 611 24.51 39.86 19.48
CA ILE A 611 24.29 40.51 18.19
C ILE A 611 23.00 41.32 18.25
N THR A 612 22.93 42.42 17.53
CA THR A 612 21.77 43.32 17.47
C THR A 612 20.85 43.02 16.28
N LYS A 613 21.30 42.25 15.31
CA LYS A 613 20.53 41.86 14.12
C LYS A 613 20.87 40.42 13.72
N LEU A 614 19.93 39.78 13.07
CA LEU A 614 20.20 38.50 12.40
C LEU A 614 21.21 38.73 11.25
N PRO A 615 22.01 37.68 10.89
CA PRO A 615 22.83 37.74 9.69
C PRO A 615 21.99 38.12 8.47
N ALA A 616 22.56 38.94 7.59
CA ALA A 616 21.83 39.52 6.45
C ALA A 616 21.27 38.48 5.45
N ASP A 617 21.88 37.35 5.32
CA ASP A 617 21.41 36.20 4.51
C ASP A 617 20.18 35.53 5.11
N ILE A 618 20.12 35.33 6.43
CA ILE A 618 18.94 34.83 7.15
C ILE A 618 17.78 35.81 7.01
N GLU A 619 18.03 37.10 7.24
CA GLU A 619 17.00 38.13 7.11
C GLU A 619 16.46 38.22 5.67
N LYS A 620 17.33 38.15 4.65
CA LYS A 620 16.93 38.13 3.22
C LYS A 620 16.09 36.90 2.89
N THR A 621 16.42 35.74 3.46
CA THR A 621 15.65 34.50 3.26
C THR A 621 14.24 34.64 3.80
N HIS A 622 14.08 35.12 5.04
CA HIS A 622 12.77 35.37 5.62
C HIS A 622 11.95 36.41 4.85
N LYS A 623 12.58 37.49 4.40
CA LYS A 623 11.92 38.49 3.53
C LYS A 623 11.47 37.93 2.19
N LEU A 624 12.23 36.99 1.60
CA LEU A 624 11.83 36.30 0.36
C LEU A 624 10.58 35.46 0.59
N LEU A 625 10.53 34.70 1.69
CA LEU A 625 9.36 33.90 2.10
C LEU A 625 8.14 34.82 2.35
N GLU A 626 8.32 35.88 3.10
CA GLU A 626 7.26 36.84 3.43
C GLU A 626 6.63 37.49 2.18
N ARG A 627 7.43 37.77 1.16
CA ARG A 627 6.95 38.31 -0.13
C ARG A 627 6.19 37.27 -0.96
N GLY A 628 6.28 35.98 -0.62
CA GLY A 628 5.68 34.88 -1.36
C GLY A 628 6.35 34.57 -2.68
N ASN A 629 7.63 34.91 -2.84
CA ASN A 629 8.45 34.57 -4.00
C ASN A 629 8.96 33.12 -3.86
N LEU A 630 8.05 32.17 -4.04
CA LEU A 630 8.24 30.75 -3.67
C LEU A 630 8.34 29.82 -4.87
N GLU A 631 8.56 30.35 -6.07
CA GLU A 631 8.79 29.55 -7.27
C GLU A 631 10.05 28.70 -7.11
N GLY A 632 9.91 27.39 -7.36
CA GLY A 632 11.00 26.41 -7.20
C GLY A 632 11.40 26.09 -5.77
N ILE A 633 10.70 26.63 -4.75
CA ILE A 633 10.92 26.25 -3.36
C ILE A 633 10.03 25.06 -3.03
N PHE A 634 10.67 23.91 -2.81
CA PHE A 634 9.98 22.63 -2.61
C PHE A 634 8.85 22.69 -1.59
N GLN A 635 7.69 22.17 -1.96
CA GLN A 635 6.44 22.12 -1.18
C GLN A 635 5.79 23.47 -0.86
N LEU A 636 6.41 24.62 -1.16
CA LEU A 636 5.85 25.94 -0.88
C LEU A 636 5.29 26.65 -2.11
N GLU A 637 5.41 26.07 -3.31
CA GLU A 637 5.14 26.74 -4.60
C GLU A 637 3.66 26.75 -5.03
N SER A 638 2.78 25.99 -4.38
CA SER A 638 1.34 26.01 -4.74
C SER A 638 0.69 27.36 -4.38
N SER A 639 -0.31 27.78 -5.14
CA SER A 639 -1.00 29.07 -4.92
C SER A 639 -1.56 29.23 -3.51
N GLY A 640 -2.17 28.17 -2.97
CA GLY A 640 -2.69 28.18 -1.60
C GLY A 640 -1.58 28.31 -0.56
N MET A 641 -0.47 27.58 -0.74
CA MET A 641 0.66 27.64 0.18
C MET A 641 1.35 29.01 0.13
N LYS A 642 1.50 29.61 -1.06
CA LYS A 642 2.05 30.96 -1.22
C LYS A 642 1.27 32.00 -0.41
N GLN A 643 -0.06 31.93 -0.44
CA GLN A 643 -0.90 32.85 0.33
C GLN A 643 -0.70 32.62 1.83
N ILE A 644 -0.72 31.38 2.28
CA ILE A 644 -0.53 31.05 3.70
C ILE A 644 0.84 31.52 4.21
N VAL A 645 1.92 31.31 3.44
CA VAL A 645 3.27 31.77 3.85
C VAL A 645 3.36 33.28 3.91
N LYS A 646 2.68 34.02 3.02
CA LYS A 646 2.56 35.48 3.09
C LYS A 646 1.87 35.95 4.37
N ASP A 647 0.78 35.28 4.76
CA ASP A 647 0.01 35.64 5.95
C ASP A 647 0.75 35.24 7.23
N LEU A 648 1.45 34.10 7.20
CA LEU A 648 2.25 33.58 8.29
C LEU A 648 3.47 34.45 8.61
N LYS A 649 4.13 35.01 7.60
CA LYS A 649 5.40 35.72 7.73
C LYS A 649 6.39 34.94 8.60
N PRO A 650 6.91 33.81 8.10
CA PRO A 650 7.75 32.92 8.89
C PRO A 650 9.00 33.65 9.37
N SER A 651 9.30 33.50 10.64
CA SER A 651 10.47 34.09 11.29
C SER A 651 11.51 33.07 11.76
N ARG A 652 11.18 31.80 11.59
CA ARG A 652 12.01 30.64 11.93
C ARG A 652 11.58 29.41 11.12
N ILE A 653 12.46 28.41 11.04
CA ILE A 653 12.20 27.18 10.25
C ILE A 653 11.01 26.37 10.81
N GLU A 654 10.80 26.41 12.13
CA GLU A 654 9.71 25.74 12.80
C GLU A 654 8.34 26.26 12.36
N ASP A 655 8.21 27.55 12.02
CA ASP A 655 6.99 28.10 11.46
C ASP A 655 6.65 27.46 10.11
N ILE A 656 7.66 27.22 9.28
CA ILE A 656 7.51 26.55 7.98
C ILE A 656 7.14 25.09 8.18
N SER A 657 7.81 24.41 9.10
CA SER A 657 7.51 23.02 9.47
C SER A 657 6.06 22.88 9.92
N SER A 658 5.61 23.77 10.82
CA SER A 658 4.24 23.73 11.35
C SER A 658 3.20 23.95 10.26
N ILE A 659 3.42 24.90 9.34
CA ILE A 659 2.44 25.14 8.28
C ILE A 659 2.39 24.00 7.27
N LEU A 660 3.52 23.35 6.97
CA LEU A 660 3.55 22.16 6.14
C LEU A 660 2.79 20.97 6.80
N ALA A 661 2.83 20.89 8.12
CA ALA A 661 2.06 19.90 8.87
C ALA A 661 0.55 20.21 8.88
N LEU A 662 0.19 21.49 8.97
CA LEU A 662 -1.19 21.97 9.00
C LEU A 662 -1.85 22.04 7.62
N TYR A 663 -1.07 22.22 6.55
CA TYR A 663 -1.60 22.27 5.17
C TYR A 663 -1.95 20.89 4.64
N ARG A 664 -2.90 20.25 5.29
CA ARG A 664 -3.47 18.94 4.93
C ARG A 664 -4.99 19.01 5.08
N PRO A 665 -5.76 18.16 4.39
CA PRO A 665 -7.23 18.25 4.40
C PRO A 665 -7.85 18.33 5.81
N GLY A 666 -7.46 17.49 6.73
CA GLY A 666 -8.01 17.49 8.08
C GLY A 666 -7.79 18.81 8.86
N PRO A 667 -6.53 19.23 9.07
CA PRO A 667 -6.26 20.51 9.76
C PRO A 667 -6.77 21.75 9.02
N LEU A 668 -6.82 21.71 7.67
CA LEU A 668 -7.40 22.78 6.84
C LEU A 668 -8.89 22.94 7.13
N ASP A 669 -9.62 21.83 7.13
CA ASP A 669 -11.06 21.81 7.37
C ASP A 669 -11.40 22.23 8.81
N ALA A 670 -10.47 22.01 9.75
CA ALA A 670 -10.59 22.39 11.15
C ALA A 670 -10.27 23.87 11.45
N GLY A 671 -9.94 24.69 10.45
CA GLY A 671 -9.61 26.09 10.62
C GLY A 671 -8.35 26.36 11.47
N LEU A 672 -7.45 25.37 11.61
CA LEU A 672 -6.28 25.49 12.49
C LEU A 672 -5.23 26.47 11.95
N ILE A 673 -5.17 26.67 10.63
CA ILE A 673 -4.19 27.57 10.01
C ILE A 673 -4.46 29.04 10.38
N PRO A 674 -5.67 29.59 10.22
CA PRO A 674 -5.98 30.93 10.68
C PRO A 674 -5.70 31.14 12.17
N LYS A 675 -6.09 30.18 13.01
CA LYS A 675 -5.83 30.21 14.46
C LYS A 675 -4.33 30.26 14.76
N PHE A 676 -3.53 29.44 14.13
CA PHE A 676 -2.07 29.42 14.26
C PHE A 676 -1.48 30.78 13.87
N ILE A 677 -1.88 31.34 12.72
CA ILE A 677 -1.40 32.63 12.21
C ILE A 677 -1.79 33.77 13.15
N ASN A 678 -3.06 33.83 13.61
CA ASN A 678 -3.55 34.87 14.48
C ASN A 678 -2.84 34.86 15.83
N ARG A 679 -2.61 33.71 16.43
CA ARG A 679 -1.88 33.56 17.68
C ARG A 679 -0.40 33.90 17.54
N LYS A 680 0.25 33.51 16.44
CA LYS A 680 1.62 33.92 16.13
C LYS A 680 1.77 35.44 16.10
N HIS A 681 0.82 36.15 15.51
CA HIS A 681 0.84 37.60 15.38
C HIS A 681 0.23 38.36 16.59
N GLY A 682 -0.15 37.66 17.66
CA GLY A 682 -0.76 38.26 18.84
C GLY A 682 -2.18 38.82 18.62
N ARG A 683 -2.84 38.44 17.52
CA ARG A 683 -4.23 38.86 17.22
C ARG A 683 -5.26 38.07 18.02
N GLU A 684 -4.87 36.88 18.48
CA GLU A 684 -5.65 35.99 19.33
C GLU A 684 -4.81 35.64 20.57
N THR A 685 -5.43 35.66 21.75
CA THR A 685 -4.75 35.33 23.02
C THR A 685 -4.45 33.83 23.07
N ILE A 686 -3.23 33.46 23.43
CA ILE A 686 -2.84 32.09 23.68
C ILE A 686 -3.33 31.67 25.06
N LYS A 687 -4.17 30.63 25.12
CA LYS A 687 -4.63 30.03 26.39
C LYS A 687 -4.30 28.55 26.35
N TYR A 688 -3.81 28.01 27.46
CA TYR A 688 -3.59 26.59 27.69
C TYR A 688 -4.66 26.07 28.65
N GLU A 689 -5.25 24.93 28.34
CA GLU A 689 -6.30 24.32 29.19
C GLU A 689 -5.74 23.75 30.50
N HIS A 690 -4.44 23.49 30.53
CA HIS A 690 -3.71 23.04 31.71
C HIS A 690 -2.25 23.51 31.61
N GLU A 691 -1.62 23.82 32.77
CA GLU A 691 -0.22 24.30 32.83
C GLU A 691 0.80 23.34 32.21
N LEU A 692 0.57 22.04 32.32
CA LEU A 692 1.41 21.01 31.72
C LEU A 692 1.41 21.03 30.18
N LEU A 693 0.48 21.74 29.54
CA LEU A 693 0.41 21.87 28.09
C LEU A 693 1.31 22.99 27.55
N GLU A 694 1.64 23.99 28.37
CA GLU A 694 2.48 25.11 27.89
C GLU A 694 3.81 24.63 27.31
N PRO A 695 4.63 23.82 28.01
CA PRO A 695 5.91 23.36 27.46
C PRO A 695 5.76 22.52 26.18
N ILE A 696 4.62 21.83 26.00
CA ILE A 696 4.37 20.96 24.85
C ILE A 696 3.91 21.76 23.62
N LEU A 697 3.03 22.75 23.84
CA LEU A 697 2.33 23.47 22.77
C LEU A 697 2.85 24.89 22.53
N LYS A 698 3.84 25.34 23.28
CA LYS A 698 4.39 26.72 23.21
C LYS A 698 4.91 27.06 21.83
N GLU A 699 5.65 26.15 21.22
CA GLU A 699 6.21 26.35 19.87
C GLU A 699 5.16 26.45 18.78
N THR A 700 4.00 25.87 19.00
CA THR A 700 2.89 25.84 18.05
C THR A 700 1.74 26.75 18.46
N TYR A 701 2.00 27.74 19.34
CA TYR A 701 1.03 28.75 19.78
C TYR A 701 -0.26 28.15 20.35
N ALA A 702 -0.14 27.12 21.18
CA ALA A 702 -1.23 26.31 21.73
C ALA A 702 -2.14 25.66 20.66
N VAL A 703 -1.62 25.40 19.47
CA VAL A 703 -2.30 24.60 18.43
C VAL A 703 -1.66 23.21 18.38
N LEU A 704 -2.46 22.16 18.40
CA LEU A 704 -1.98 20.80 18.22
C LEU A 704 -1.61 20.60 16.74
N VAL A 705 -0.35 20.34 16.44
CA VAL A 705 0.21 20.26 15.09
C VAL A 705 0.89 18.92 14.83
N TYR A 706 1.67 18.43 15.81
CA TYR A 706 2.55 17.28 15.63
C TYR A 706 2.06 16.06 16.39
N GLN A 707 2.31 14.88 15.83
CA GLN A 707 2.01 13.61 16.48
C GLN A 707 2.81 13.40 17.78
N GLU A 708 4.02 13.93 17.84
CA GLU A 708 4.87 13.94 19.04
C GLU A 708 4.20 14.69 20.19
N GLN A 709 3.49 15.77 19.89
CA GLN A 709 2.74 16.51 20.93
C GLN A 709 1.65 15.63 21.56
N ILE A 710 0.93 14.82 20.76
CA ILE A 710 -0.06 13.86 21.28
C ILE A 710 0.62 12.84 22.20
N MET A 711 1.78 12.32 21.79
CA MET A 711 2.53 11.34 22.60
C MET A 711 3.03 11.93 23.90
N THR A 712 3.61 13.15 23.86
CA THR A 712 4.07 13.86 25.03
C THR A 712 2.92 14.27 25.97
N MET A 713 1.76 14.67 25.41
CA MET A 713 0.56 14.92 26.21
C MET A 713 0.09 13.65 26.93
N ALA A 714 0.03 12.52 26.24
CA ALA A 714 -0.33 11.24 26.86
C ALA A 714 0.65 10.85 27.98
N GLN A 715 1.93 11.08 27.79
CA GLN A 715 2.96 10.81 28.80
C GLN A 715 2.82 11.77 30.01
N ASN A 716 2.83 13.07 29.77
CA ASN A 716 2.92 14.05 30.84
C ASN A 716 1.62 14.22 31.64
N LEU A 717 0.48 14.13 30.95
CA LEU A 717 -0.83 14.27 31.59
C LEU A 717 -1.34 12.93 32.16
N ALA A 718 -1.25 11.85 31.38
CA ALA A 718 -1.89 10.59 31.73
C ALA A 718 -0.93 9.48 32.19
N GLY A 719 0.39 9.74 32.24
CA GLY A 719 1.39 8.80 32.73
C GLY A 719 1.67 7.61 31.81
N TYR A 720 1.37 7.74 30.52
CA TYR A 720 1.71 6.72 29.53
C TYR A 720 3.23 6.59 29.38
N SER A 721 3.72 5.40 29.14
CA SER A 721 5.05 5.25 28.51
C SER A 721 5.02 5.83 27.09
N LEU A 722 6.16 6.20 26.55
CA LEU A 722 6.21 6.68 25.15
C LEU A 722 5.81 5.58 24.16
N GLY A 723 6.07 4.31 24.50
CA GLY A 723 5.61 3.15 23.72
C GLY A 723 4.08 3.07 23.67
N GLU A 724 3.42 3.13 24.81
CA GLU A 724 1.95 3.16 24.91
C GLU A 724 1.35 4.39 24.23
N ALA A 725 2.00 5.54 24.32
CA ALA A 725 1.58 6.76 23.64
C ALA A 725 1.65 6.63 22.10
N ASP A 726 2.64 5.91 21.55
CA ASP A 726 2.67 5.59 20.11
C ASP A 726 1.52 4.66 19.71
N LEU A 727 1.16 3.68 20.55
CA LEU A 727 0.00 2.83 20.30
C LEU A 727 -1.30 3.64 20.29
N LEU A 728 -1.50 4.54 21.25
CA LEU A 728 -2.64 5.48 21.29
C LEU A 728 -2.71 6.31 20.00
N ARG A 729 -1.61 6.96 19.62
CA ARG A 729 -1.53 7.75 18.39
C ARG A 729 -1.93 6.94 17.15
N ARG A 730 -1.51 5.68 17.06
CA ARG A 730 -1.85 4.77 15.95
C ARG A 730 -3.29 4.33 15.97
N ALA A 731 -3.86 4.04 17.15
CA ALA A 731 -5.27 3.72 17.29
C ALA A 731 -6.13 4.88 16.76
N MET A 732 -5.76 6.12 17.09
CA MET A 732 -6.39 7.32 16.53
C MET A 732 -6.29 7.38 15.00
N GLY A 733 -5.13 7.04 14.41
CA GLY A 733 -4.93 7.02 12.96
C GLY A 733 -5.69 5.91 12.23
N LYS A 734 -5.82 4.73 12.84
CA LYS A 734 -6.49 3.54 12.24
C LYS A 734 -7.98 3.46 12.53
N LYS A 735 -8.52 4.31 13.40
CA LYS A 735 -9.96 4.41 13.73
C LYS A 735 -10.62 3.11 14.21
N LYS A 736 -9.91 2.32 15.00
CA LYS A 736 -10.47 1.12 15.60
C LYS A 736 -11.26 1.47 16.87
N ALA A 737 -12.58 1.51 16.80
CA ALA A 737 -13.46 1.96 17.87
C ALA A 737 -13.19 1.27 19.22
N SER A 738 -13.01 -0.05 19.25
CA SER A 738 -12.74 -0.82 20.48
C SER A 738 -11.38 -0.49 21.13
N GLU A 739 -10.35 -0.20 20.34
CA GLU A 739 -9.05 0.21 20.85
C GLU A 739 -9.10 1.65 21.40
N MET A 740 -9.86 2.51 20.71
CA MET A 740 -10.04 3.91 21.10
C MET A 740 -10.77 4.07 22.44
N GLU A 741 -11.84 3.32 22.65
CA GLU A 741 -12.62 3.33 23.90
C GLU A 741 -11.74 2.95 25.11
N LYS A 742 -10.92 1.91 24.95
CA LYS A 742 -9.96 1.49 25.97
C LYS A 742 -8.92 2.59 26.27
N HIS A 743 -8.38 3.22 25.22
CA HIS A 743 -7.42 4.30 25.39
C HIS A 743 -8.03 5.55 26.02
N GLN A 744 -9.28 5.88 25.69
CA GLN A 744 -10.02 6.98 26.33
C GLN A 744 -10.10 6.78 27.83
N GLN A 745 -10.55 5.63 28.29
CA GLN A 745 -10.68 5.33 29.71
C GLN A 745 -9.30 5.40 30.43
N ASN A 746 -8.28 4.81 29.82
CA ASN A 746 -6.94 4.81 30.39
C ASN A 746 -6.35 6.24 30.48
N PHE A 747 -6.54 7.06 29.43
CA PHE A 747 -6.06 8.44 29.41
C PHE A 747 -6.74 9.29 30.49
N ILE A 748 -8.07 9.25 30.57
CA ILE A 748 -8.83 10.02 31.55
C ILE A 748 -8.45 9.61 33.00
N ASN A 749 -8.42 8.29 33.28
CA ASN A 749 -8.05 7.80 34.60
C ASN A 749 -6.61 8.18 34.99
N GLY A 750 -5.67 8.06 34.05
CA GLY A 750 -4.28 8.44 34.25
C GLY A 750 -4.12 9.95 34.51
N ALA A 751 -4.80 10.78 33.73
CA ALA A 751 -4.76 12.23 33.87
C ALA A 751 -5.36 12.72 35.20
N VAL A 752 -6.51 12.15 35.59
CA VAL A 752 -7.13 12.46 36.90
C VAL A 752 -6.21 12.05 38.05
N LYS A 753 -5.56 10.89 37.96
CA LYS A 753 -4.56 10.46 38.95
C LYS A 753 -3.39 11.43 39.07
N ASN A 754 -3.01 12.08 37.99
CA ASN A 754 -1.94 13.08 37.94
C ASN A 754 -2.42 14.51 38.25
N GLY A 755 -3.66 14.67 38.77
CA GLY A 755 -4.19 15.94 39.22
C GLY A 755 -4.85 16.82 38.14
N VAL A 756 -5.05 16.29 36.93
CA VAL A 756 -5.78 17.01 35.88
C VAL A 756 -7.28 16.84 36.13
N PRO A 757 -8.08 17.94 36.15
CA PRO A 757 -9.54 17.82 36.30
C PRO A 757 -10.15 16.91 35.22
N GLN A 758 -11.11 16.07 35.63
CA GLN A 758 -11.72 15.08 34.71
C GLN A 758 -12.29 15.74 33.44
N ALA A 759 -13.03 16.83 33.57
CA ALA A 759 -13.58 17.54 32.41
C ALA A 759 -12.50 18.06 31.44
N VAL A 760 -11.34 18.50 31.98
CA VAL A 760 -10.20 18.91 31.16
C VAL A 760 -9.58 17.70 30.45
N ALA A 761 -9.40 16.57 31.16
CA ALA A 761 -8.87 15.34 30.57
C ALA A 761 -9.77 14.81 29.45
N GLU A 762 -11.09 14.79 29.66
CA GLU A 762 -12.08 14.41 28.65
C GLU A 762 -12.03 15.32 27.42
N ASN A 763 -12.01 16.64 27.64
CA ASN A 763 -11.91 17.61 26.54
C ASN A 763 -10.61 17.46 25.75
N LEU A 764 -9.47 17.30 26.42
CA LEU A 764 -8.17 17.09 25.77
C LEU A 764 -8.15 15.79 24.97
N PHE A 765 -8.70 14.69 25.51
CA PHE A 765 -8.79 13.46 24.74
C PHE A 765 -9.67 13.64 23.51
N GLN A 766 -10.81 14.30 23.65
CA GLN A 766 -11.68 14.63 22.53
C GLN A 766 -10.97 15.51 21.50
N GLN A 767 -10.19 16.50 21.90
CA GLN A 767 -9.40 17.30 20.95
C GLN A 767 -8.38 16.46 20.20
N MET A 768 -7.69 15.53 20.87
CA MET A 768 -6.78 14.58 20.22
C MET A 768 -7.51 13.68 19.20
N VAL A 769 -8.72 13.23 19.52
CA VAL A 769 -9.59 12.46 18.61
C VAL A 769 -10.15 13.37 17.51
N LYS A 770 -10.59 14.59 17.84
CA LYS A 770 -11.13 15.58 16.89
C LYS A 770 -10.12 16.05 15.85
N PHE A 771 -8.86 16.01 16.15
CA PHE A 771 -7.84 16.14 15.12
C PHE A 771 -8.09 15.15 13.95
N ALA A 772 -9.03 14.25 14.13
CA ALA A 772 -9.51 13.24 13.21
C ALA A 772 -10.98 13.36 12.73
N GLU A 773 -11.92 14.14 13.36
CA GLU A 773 -13.35 14.01 13.05
C GLU A 773 -14.24 15.25 13.22
N TYR A 774 -15.10 15.58 12.20
CA TYR A 774 -16.30 16.41 12.26
C TYR A 774 -17.41 15.77 11.43
N CYS A 775 -18.66 15.70 11.96
CA CYS A 775 -19.78 15.09 11.24
C CYS A 775 -21.14 15.77 11.50
N LEU A 776 -21.95 15.90 10.44
CA LEU A 776 -23.41 16.15 10.49
C LEU A 776 -24.17 14.85 10.21
N SER A 777 -25.43 14.75 10.70
CA SER A 777 -26.30 13.61 10.35
C SER A 777 -26.68 13.63 8.86
N TYR A 778 -26.98 12.46 8.32
CA TYR A 778 -27.41 12.29 6.93
C TYR A 778 -28.54 13.25 6.53
N ASP A 779 -29.55 13.40 7.41
CA ASP A 779 -30.78 14.17 7.14
C ASP A 779 -30.64 15.67 7.35
N THR A 780 -29.49 16.14 7.89
CA THR A 780 -29.26 17.57 8.09
C THR A 780 -29.31 18.29 6.75
N LYS A 781 -30.21 19.23 6.59
CA LYS A 781 -30.40 19.97 5.34
C LYS A 781 -29.37 21.05 5.19
N VAL A 782 -28.61 21.02 4.10
CA VAL A 782 -27.78 22.14 3.63
C VAL A 782 -28.49 22.82 2.48
N LEU A 783 -28.49 24.15 2.50
CA LEU A 783 -29.10 24.93 1.46
C LEU A 783 -28.12 25.12 0.31
N THR A 784 -28.47 24.57 -0.83
CA THR A 784 -27.69 24.67 -2.06
C THR A 784 -28.30 25.68 -3.02
N VAL A 785 -27.45 26.33 -3.83
CA VAL A 785 -27.88 27.32 -4.81
C VAL A 785 -28.66 26.66 -5.95
N GLU A 786 -28.18 25.51 -6.40
CA GLU A 786 -28.71 24.83 -7.60
C GLU A 786 -29.93 23.95 -7.30
N TYR A 787 -30.05 23.41 -6.09
CA TYR A 787 -31.06 22.38 -5.77
C TYR A 787 -31.91 22.72 -4.55
N GLY A 788 -31.77 23.91 -3.96
CA GLY A 788 -32.46 24.25 -2.72
C GLY A 788 -31.96 23.42 -1.51
N PRO A 789 -32.80 23.19 -0.48
CA PRO A 789 -32.37 22.45 0.71
C PRO A 789 -32.26 20.95 0.45
N LEU A 790 -31.04 20.40 0.52
CA LEU A 790 -30.76 18.98 0.38
C LEU A 790 -30.22 18.39 1.70
N PRO A 791 -30.53 17.12 2.01
CA PRO A 791 -29.86 16.41 3.10
C PRO A 791 -28.36 16.34 2.86
N ILE A 792 -27.54 16.70 3.87
CA ILE A 792 -26.09 16.69 3.72
C ILE A 792 -25.56 15.28 3.43
N GLY A 793 -26.18 14.26 3.99
CA GLY A 793 -25.84 12.87 3.70
C GLY A 793 -26.01 12.55 2.22
N LYS A 794 -27.08 13.05 1.59
CA LYS A 794 -27.30 12.92 0.15
C LYS A 794 -26.23 13.69 -0.64
N VAL A 795 -25.92 14.92 -0.24
CA VAL A 795 -24.87 15.73 -0.88
C VAL A 795 -23.51 15.05 -0.79
N VAL A 796 -23.20 14.40 0.34
CA VAL A 796 -21.93 13.71 0.59
C VAL A 796 -21.87 12.34 -0.10
N GLN A 797 -22.92 11.52 0.01
CA GLN A 797 -22.94 10.17 -0.60
C GLN A 797 -22.94 10.25 -2.13
N GLU A 798 -23.71 11.16 -2.66
CA GLU A 798 -23.85 11.34 -4.11
C GLU A 798 -22.78 12.29 -4.68
N ASN A 799 -21.90 12.84 -3.85
CA ASN A 799 -20.88 13.83 -4.23
C ASN A 799 -21.46 14.97 -5.09
N ILE A 800 -22.64 15.50 -4.68
CA ILE A 800 -23.35 16.50 -5.44
C ILE A 800 -22.50 17.77 -5.55
N ARG A 801 -22.17 18.15 -6.76
CA ARG A 801 -21.47 19.42 -7.03
C ARG A 801 -22.48 20.55 -7.04
N CYS A 802 -22.50 21.32 -5.99
CA CYS A 802 -23.33 22.50 -5.85
C CYS A 802 -22.59 23.60 -5.11
N ARG A 803 -23.09 24.80 -5.19
CA ARG A 803 -22.66 25.89 -4.33
C ARG A 803 -23.55 25.93 -3.10
N VAL A 804 -22.97 26.21 -1.97
CA VAL A 804 -23.68 26.38 -0.70
C VAL A 804 -23.63 27.84 -0.28
N TYR A 805 -24.65 28.28 0.40
CA TYR A 805 -24.65 29.61 1.00
C TYR A 805 -23.78 29.61 2.25
N THR A 806 -22.90 30.59 2.36
CA THR A 806 -22.01 30.79 3.51
C THR A 806 -21.92 32.26 3.85
N THR A 807 -21.33 32.59 4.98
CA THR A 807 -21.10 33.98 5.41
C THR A 807 -19.62 34.22 5.69
N ASN A 808 -19.13 35.42 5.41
CA ASN A 808 -17.83 35.86 5.87
C ASN A 808 -17.90 36.39 7.31
N ASP A 809 -16.75 36.76 7.88
CA ASP A 809 -16.63 37.27 9.25
C ASP A 809 -17.44 38.55 9.50
N GLN A 810 -17.82 39.28 8.44
CA GLN A 810 -18.66 40.47 8.51
C GLN A 810 -20.16 40.16 8.33
N GLY A 811 -20.53 38.89 8.20
CA GLY A 811 -21.90 38.45 8.02
C GLY A 811 -22.49 38.61 6.61
N LEU A 812 -21.64 38.94 5.62
CA LEU A 812 -22.07 39.02 4.23
C LEU A 812 -22.31 37.61 3.69
N ILE A 813 -23.50 37.39 3.18
CA ILE A 813 -23.90 36.10 2.56
C ILE A 813 -23.29 36.02 1.16
N TYR A 814 -22.59 34.96 0.87
CA TYR A 814 -22.07 34.65 -0.47
C TYR A 814 -22.18 33.15 -0.77
N THR A 815 -21.96 32.74 -1.99
CA THR A 815 -22.05 31.36 -2.39
C THR A 815 -20.65 30.77 -2.67
N GLN A 816 -20.40 29.56 -2.18
CA GLN A 816 -19.14 28.87 -2.37
C GLN A 816 -19.38 27.45 -2.90
N PRO A 817 -18.57 26.96 -3.84
CA PRO A 817 -18.62 25.56 -4.24
C PRO A 817 -18.17 24.65 -3.10
N ILE A 818 -18.77 23.48 -2.97
CA ILE A 818 -18.33 22.46 -2.02
C ILE A 818 -16.95 22.00 -2.44
N ALA A 819 -15.97 22.16 -1.58
CA ALA A 819 -14.58 21.79 -1.83
C ALA A 819 -14.37 20.28 -1.73
N GLN A 820 -15.02 19.61 -0.77
CA GLN A 820 -14.88 18.18 -0.50
C GLN A 820 -16.10 17.58 0.19
N TRP A 821 -16.34 16.26 -0.05
CA TRP A 821 -17.38 15.46 0.59
C TRP A 821 -16.75 14.40 1.50
N HIS A 822 -17.24 14.30 2.73
CA HIS A 822 -16.73 13.33 3.70
C HIS A 822 -17.87 12.49 4.29
N ASN A 823 -17.84 11.17 4.05
CA ASN A 823 -18.70 10.21 4.75
C ASN A 823 -17.94 9.61 5.93
N ARG A 824 -18.44 9.81 7.15
CA ARG A 824 -17.81 9.39 8.41
C ARG A 824 -18.42 8.10 9.00
N GLY A 825 -19.32 7.44 8.26
CA GLY A 825 -20.02 6.24 8.75
C GLY A 825 -21.03 6.53 9.84
N LYS A 826 -21.28 5.55 10.72
CA LYS A 826 -22.23 5.69 11.85
C LYS A 826 -21.55 6.40 13.01
N GLN A 827 -22.16 7.49 13.49
CA GLN A 827 -21.74 8.29 14.65
C GLN A 827 -22.93 8.48 15.57
N GLU A 828 -22.69 8.75 16.85
CA GLU A 828 -23.71 9.17 17.79
C GLU A 828 -24.12 10.61 17.49
N ILE A 829 -25.43 10.83 17.37
CA ILE A 829 -26.00 12.09 16.96
C ILE A 829 -27.03 12.55 17.99
N PHE A 830 -26.99 13.83 18.34
CA PHE A 830 -27.89 14.49 19.26
C PHE A 830 -28.89 15.37 18.50
N GLU A 831 -30.12 15.45 19.01
CA GLU A 831 -31.14 16.35 18.48
C GLU A 831 -31.19 17.62 19.33
N TYR A 832 -31.01 18.78 18.70
CA TYR A 832 -31.10 20.10 19.31
C TYR A 832 -32.36 20.78 18.82
N HIS A 833 -33.28 21.07 19.74
CA HIS A 833 -34.55 21.72 19.42
C HIS A 833 -34.40 23.23 19.65
N LEU A 834 -34.53 24.01 18.59
CA LEU A 834 -34.48 25.46 18.66
C LEU A 834 -35.88 26.04 19.00
N ASP A 835 -35.92 27.25 19.55
CA ASP A 835 -37.15 27.94 19.95
C ASP A 835 -38.14 28.15 18.80
N ASP A 836 -37.67 28.26 17.58
CA ASP A 836 -38.49 28.36 16.36
C ASP A 836 -39.00 27.01 15.84
N LYS A 837 -38.88 25.95 16.63
CA LYS A 837 -39.23 24.55 16.29
C LYS A 837 -38.35 23.91 15.21
N THR A 838 -37.23 24.50 14.84
CA THR A 838 -36.24 23.85 13.98
C THR A 838 -35.50 22.78 14.80
N ILE A 839 -35.25 21.62 14.20
CA ILE A 839 -34.48 20.55 14.79
C ILE A 839 -33.14 20.42 14.04
N ILE A 840 -32.03 20.49 14.76
CA ILE A 840 -30.70 20.22 14.24
C ILE A 840 -30.25 18.88 14.78
N ARG A 841 -29.76 18.01 13.89
CA ARG A 841 -29.17 16.71 14.25
C ARG A 841 -27.69 16.72 13.89
N ALA A 842 -26.86 16.71 14.92
CA ALA A 842 -25.41 16.81 14.76
C ALA A 842 -24.67 16.06 15.86
N THR A 843 -23.37 15.80 15.68
CA THR A 843 -22.50 15.45 16.80
C THR A 843 -22.35 16.69 17.69
N LYS A 844 -22.12 16.49 19.00
CA LYS A 844 -22.02 17.58 19.99
C LYS A 844 -21.07 18.71 19.57
N GLU A 845 -19.99 18.31 18.96
CA GLU A 845 -18.89 19.20 18.61
C GLU A 845 -19.07 19.90 17.26
N HIS A 846 -20.14 19.62 16.54
CA HIS A 846 -20.32 20.24 15.23
C HIS A 846 -20.44 21.78 15.38
N GLN A 847 -19.59 22.48 14.65
CA GLN A 847 -19.48 23.94 14.76
C GLN A 847 -20.63 24.65 14.05
N PHE A 848 -21.30 25.53 14.77
CA PHE A 848 -22.30 26.44 14.22
C PHE A 848 -21.94 27.89 14.56
N MET A 849 -22.39 28.79 13.71
CA MET A 849 -22.13 30.20 13.92
C MET A 849 -23.22 30.83 14.80
N THR A 850 -22.84 31.50 15.88
CA THR A 850 -23.71 32.30 16.71
C THR A 850 -24.09 33.65 16.07
N VAL A 851 -25.10 34.34 16.57
CA VAL A 851 -25.46 35.71 16.12
C VAL A 851 -24.29 36.70 16.26
N ASP A 852 -23.39 36.45 17.18
CA ASP A 852 -22.18 37.25 17.42
C ASP A 852 -21.03 36.90 16.47
N HIS A 853 -21.29 36.12 15.44
CA HIS A 853 -20.32 35.68 14.43
C HIS A 853 -19.16 34.80 14.96
N VAL A 854 -19.40 34.07 16.05
CA VAL A 854 -18.43 33.12 16.60
C VAL A 854 -18.83 31.70 16.21
N MET A 855 -17.89 30.93 15.68
CA MET A 855 -18.06 29.49 15.41
C MET A 855 -17.85 28.71 16.70
N MET A 856 -18.87 28.01 17.17
CA MET A 856 -18.84 27.23 18.40
C MET A 856 -19.51 25.87 18.22
N PRO A 857 -19.10 24.84 19.02
CA PRO A 857 -19.81 23.56 19.06
C PRO A 857 -21.29 23.77 19.40
N ILE A 858 -22.18 23.01 18.73
CA ILE A 858 -23.62 23.15 18.95
C ILE A 858 -24.01 22.86 20.40
N ASP A 859 -23.31 21.93 21.06
CA ASP A 859 -23.54 21.59 22.45
C ASP A 859 -23.23 22.79 23.38
N GLU A 860 -22.12 23.48 23.15
CA GLU A 860 -21.75 24.70 23.92
C GLU A 860 -22.71 25.88 23.66
N ILE A 861 -23.18 26.02 22.43
CA ILE A 861 -24.19 27.03 22.10
C ILE A 861 -25.47 26.79 22.90
N PHE A 862 -25.90 25.53 23.00
CA PHE A 862 -27.06 25.15 23.79
C PHE A 862 -26.85 25.29 25.30
N GLU A 863 -25.71 24.87 25.85
CA GLU A 863 -25.36 24.97 27.25
C GLU A 863 -25.30 26.46 27.71
N GLN A 864 -24.83 27.35 26.85
CA GLN A 864 -24.71 28.79 27.14
C GLN A 864 -25.96 29.61 26.76
N GLY A 865 -26.95 28.96 26.17
CA GLY A 865 -28.19 29.62 25.74
C GLY A 865 -27.96 30.67 24.64
N LEU A 866 -26.97 30.47 23.76
CA LEU A 866 -26.62 31.43 22.72
C LEU A 866 -27.49 31.21 21.47
N GLU A 867 -27.77 32.32 20.78
CA GLU A 867 -28.55 32.28 19.55
C GLU A 867 -27.70 31.88 18.33
N LEU A 868 -28.26 30.97 17.53
CA LEU A 868 -27.66 30.60 16.24
C LEU A 868 -27.93 31.65 15.17
N LYS A 869 -26.90 31.95 14.38
CA LYS A 869 -27.06 32.88 13.25
C LYS A 869 -27.89 32.24 12.15
N LYS A 870 -29.07 32.84 11.88
CA LYS A 870 -29.95 32.43 10.77
C LYS A 870 -29.67 33.29 9.55
N ILE A 871 -29.52 32.66 8.42
CA ILE A 871 -29.41 33.31 7.13
C ILE A 871 -30.85 33.46 6.60
N LYS A 872 -31.34 34.71 6.52
CA LYS A 872 -32.55 35.03 5.75
C LYS A 872 -32.09 35.22 4.30
N LEU A 873 -32.45 34.29 3.43
CA LEU A 873 -32.24 34.34 1.98
C LEU A 873 -33.43 35.08 1.34
#